data_855e5738576381fc018503f6c4c99aba
#
_entry.id   855e5738576381fc018503f6c4c99aba
#
_cell.length_a   1.000
_cell.length_b   1.000
_cell.length_c   1.000
_cell.angle_alpha   90.00
_cell.angle_beta   90.00
_cell.angle_gamma   90.00
#
_symmetry.space_group_name_H-M   'P 1'
#
loop_
_entity.id
_entity.type
_entity.pdbx_description
1 polymer ?
#
loop_
_entity_poly.entity_id
_entity_poly.type
_entity_poly.pdbx_seq_one_letter_code
_entity_poly.pdbx_strand_id
1 'polypeptide(L)'
;MVLHTKQQTDRQRLIFADLFHNETTAWLVLALSLAVTALGWWLSSEAIEKRANDRFTFEVRDAQERIQTRINQYEQLLRGGVALFDADQNVTRQAWRTYVNTLNLQEELPGVQGFAFAQRVDEADLAGHVASIRAEGFENYAVTPTGARRVYFPITLIEPFDARNQRAFGFDMFSEPVRQQAMSRAMDTGQATVSGLVKLKQEDQGNPRPGFLIYLPVYYPGFDLNTEAARRQAIRGFVYSPFRAADLMQNVLGVEKIPLHFELFDAESLAPETLLYDSEPDPSKRERFSRINHTHSVVVPIELSGRTWTARFESSPDFDGDIHSFLPNLILIAGGLIDLLLFLTIYSLVQQRKKQSANRAKNMFLASMSHEIRTPLNAIIGLNSMLKDKVQDPQSVEYLEQIQDSSKDLMGMLNDVLTFTQLESGSIKADAVEFNVRSQVGEVVALYEKKAAAKGILLQLEIDPMTPRQVLGDPARYMQVLSNLLSNAIKFSDQGVVRVKVQPESIDPQHSLIRTEVRDQGSGFDLNDLDRLLKPFEQADNTSTRRHGGTGLGLSVCTRLCTLMGGELTVDSAIGRGSVFAFTVQVQTVYEQPRSSGDKVSAGPLSLQGRKILVVEDNHLNQHVIKALLLRLKANVTVVDDGQQAVDAVKADPSFDLILMDVHMPVMNGIDATIAIRQLPGAAAKLPIVALTACALQEDERA
;
A
#
# COMPACT_ATOMS: atom_id res chain seq x y z
N MET A 1 1.59 24.44 -30.81
CA MET A 1 2.29 23.81 -29.67
C MET A 1 1.33 23.24 -28.62
N VAL A 2 0.18 23.85 -28.32
CA VAL A 2 -0.81 23.42 -27.33
C VAL A 2 -1.61 22.16 -27.75
N LEU A 3 -1.84 21.92 -29.03
CA LEU A 3 -2.55 20.74 -29.56
C LEU A 3 -1.71 19.45 -29.52
N HIS A 4 -0.39 19.54 -29.63
CA HIS A 4 0.50 18.36 -29.55
C HIS A 4 0.65 17.83 -28.11
N THR A 5 0.61 18.71 -27.11
CA THR A 5 0.68 18.31 -25.69
C THR A 5 -0.59 17.64 -25.22
N LYS A 6 -1.77 18.01 -25.73
CA LYS A 6 -3.05 17.40 -25.37
C LYS A 6 -3.19 15.98 -25.95
N GLN A 7 -2.75 15.75 -27.17
CA GLN A 7 -2.74 14.41 -27.78
C GLN A 7 -1.72 13.46 -27.13
N GLN A 8 -0.59 13.97 -26.65
CA GLN A 8 0.40 13.15 -25.93
C GLN A 8 -0.08 12.76 -24.52
N THR A 9 -0.78 13.67 -23.83
CA THR A 9 -1.40 13.36 -22.51
C THR A 9 -2.57 12.39 -22.62
N ASP A 10 -3.38 12.48 -23.68
CA ASP A 10 -4.50 11.55 -23.92
C ASP A 10 -3.99 10.18 -24.35
N ARG A 11 -2.91 10.10 -25.13
CA ARG A 11 -2.26 8.84 -25.50
C ARG A 11 -1.61 8.15 -24.30
N GLN A 12 -0.97 8.90 -23.39
CA GLN A 12 -0.44 8.37 -22.14
C GLN A 12 -1.55 7.88 -21.19
N ARG A 13 -2.68 8.63 -21.12
CA ARG A 13 -3.84 8.19 -20.33
C ARG A 13 -4.49 6.94 -20.91
N LEU A 14 -4.53 6.76 -22.22
CA LEU A 14 -5.02 5.54 -22.88
C LEU A 14 -4.09 4.35 -22.65
N ILE A 15 -2.77 4.51 -22.70
CA ILE A 15 -1.80 3.46 -22.42
C ILE A 15 -1.86 3.04 -20.94
N PHE A 16 -1.99 4.01 -20.01
CA PHE A 16 -2.20 3.72 -18.59
C PHE A 16 -3.57 3.07 -18.32
N ALA A 17 -4.60 3.44 -19.07
CA ALA A 17 -5.93 2.83 -18.94
C ALA A 17 -5.95 1.37 -19.40
N ASP A 18 -5.20 1.02 -20.45
CA ASP A 18 -5.12 -0.36 -20.97
C ASP A 18 -4.29 -1.28 -20.08
N LEU A 19 -3.26 -0.74 -19.41
CA LEU A 19 -2.45 -1.51 -18.44
C LEU A 19 -3.28 -2.10 -17.28
N PHE A 20 -4.37 -1.46 -16.89
CA PHE A 20 -5.24 -1.91 -15.79
C PHE A 20 -6.46 -2.75 -16.25
N HIS A 21 -6.47 -3.24 -17.48
CA HIS A 21 -7.54 -4.10 -17.98
C HIS A 21 -7.30 -5.59 -17.74
N ASN A 22 -6.06 -6.01 -17.47
CA ASN A 22 -5.69 -7.42 -17.33
C ASN A 22 -5.32 -7.76 -15.89
N GLU A 23 -5.77 -8.93 -15.42
CA GLU A 23 -5.36 -9.50 -14.13
C GLU A 23 -3.84 -9.71 -14.04
N THR A 24 -3.19 -9.92 -15.19
CA THR A 24 -1.72 -10.00 -15.31
C THR A 24 -1.00 -8.78 -14.76
N THR A 25 -1.61 -7.59 -14.82
CA THR A 25 -1.01 -6.36 -14.27
C THR A 25 -0.89 -6.40 -12.76
N ALA A 26 -1.90 -6.95 -12.06
CA ALA A 26 -1.84 -7.09 -10.60
C ALA A 26 -0.70 -8.04 -10.19
N TRP A 27 -0.53 -9.14 -10.93
CA TRP A 27 0.55 -10.10 -10.70
C TRP A 27 1.94 -9.54 -11.01
N LEU A 28 2.08 -8.75 -12.10
CA LEU A 28 3.34 -8.09 -12.44
C LEU A 28 3.74 -7.05 -11.39
N VAL A 29 2.80 -6.25 -10.90
CA VAL A 29 3.06 -5.29 -9.83
C VAL A 29 3.45 -6.00 -8.54
N LEU A 30 2.79 -7.10 -8.19
CA LEU A 30 3.15 -7.92 -7.03
C LEU A 30 4.57 -8.48 -7.16
N ALA A 31 4.91 -9.05 -8.32
CA ALA A 31 6.25 -9.59 -8.55
C ALA A 31 7.33 -8.51 -8.46
N LEU A 32 7.09 -7.33 -9.02
CA LEU A 32 8.01 -6.20 -8.95
C LEU A 32 8.16 -5.67 -7.52
N SER A 33 7.07 -5.49 -6.80
CA SER A 33 7.10 -4.99 -5.43
C SER A 33 7.78 -5.98 -4.48
N LEU A 34 7.53 -7.28 -4.61
CA LEU A 34 8.24 -8.33 -3.86
C LEU A 34 9.74 -8.32 -4.16
N ALA A 35 10.14 -8.10 -5.43
CA ALA A 35 11.55 -7.98 -5.79
C ALA A 35 12.21 -6.77 -5.11
N VAL A 36 11.51 -5.63 -5.02
CA VAL A 36 12.00 -4.43 -4.31
C VAL A 36 12.13 -4.69 -2.81
N THR A 37 11.13 -5.34 -2.20
CA THR A 37 11.16 -5.72 -0.78
C THR A 37 12.31 -6.68 -0.48
N ALA A 38 12.51 -7.70 -1.32
CA ALA A 38 13.62 -8.65 -1.20
C ALA A 38 14.98 -7.97 -1.35
N LEU A 39 15.11 -7.06 -2.31
CA LEU A 39 16.33 -6.26 -2.50
C LEU A 39 16.62 -5.37 -1.30
N GLY A 40 15.60 -4.70 -0.76
CA GLY A 40 15.73 -3.88 0.45
C GLY A 40 16.15 -4.69 1.68
N TRP A 41 15.59 -5.86 1.85
CA TRP A 41 16.00 -6.81 2.89
C TRP A 41 17.45 -7.25 2.73
N TRP A 42 17.84 -7.66 1.51
CA TRP A 42 19.19 -8.11 1.22
C TRP A 42 20.24 -7.02 1.47
N LEU A 43 20.01 -5.80 0.94
CA LEU A 43 20.90 -4.65 1.14
C LEU A 43 21.01 -4.27 2.63
N SER A 44 19.90 -4.31 3.37
CA SER A 44 19.90 -4.02 4.80
C SER A 44 20.67 -5.08 5.60
N SER A 45 20.49 -6.36 5.26
CA SER A 45 21.21 -7.47 5.92
C SER A 45 22.70 -7.40 5.66
N GLU A 46 23.11 -7.19 4.40
CA GLU A 46 24.52 -7.04 4.04
C GLU A 46 25.17 -5.82 4.70
N ALA A 47 24.45 -4.71 4.77
CA ALA A 47 24.96 -3.50 5.44
C ALA A 47 25.16 -3.69 6.96
N ILE A 48 24.29 -4.48 7.61
CA ILE A 48 24.43 -4.79 9.05
C ILE A 48 25.61 -5.73 9.26
N GLU A 49 25.73 -6.79 8.46
CA GLU A 49 26.83 -7.74 8.56
C GLU A 49 28.19 -7.06 8.32
N LYS A 50 28.25 -6.18 7.32
CA LYS A 50 29.46 -5.40 7.06
C LYS A 50 29.81 -4.49 8.24
N ARG A 51 28.87 -3.78 8.83
CA ARG A 51 29.10 -2.94 10.01
C ARG A 51 29.56 -3.75 11.22
N ALA A 52 28.97 -4.95 11.40
CA ALA A 52 29.38 -5.88 12.44
C ALA A 52 30.85 -6.28 12.28
N ASN A 53 31.24 -6.67 11.09
CA ASN A 53 32.62 -7.07 10.78
C ASN A 53 33.61 -5.91 10.89
N ASP A 54 33.22 -4.71 10.44
CA ASP A 54 34.04 -3.50 10.55
C ASP A 54 34.27 -3.14 12.03
N ARG A 55 33.20 -3.19 12.87
CA ARG A 55 33.30 -2.95 14.31
C ARG A 55 34.16 -4.02 14.99
N PHE A 56 33.96 -5.29 14.67
CA PHE A 56 34.76 -6.38 15.21
C PHE A 56 36.24 -6.19 14.90
N THR A 57 36.55 -5.91 13.63
CA THR A 57 37.94 -5.66 13.19
C THR A 57 38.57 -4.45 13.88
N PHE A 58 37.77 -3.40 14.08
CA PHE A 58 38.23 -2.21 14.82
C PHE A 58 38.58 -2.55 16.28
N GLU A 59 37.68 -3.25 17.01
CA GLU A 59 37.91 -3.64 18.39
C GLU A 59 39.15 -4.54 18.55
N VAL A 60 39.33 -5.48 17.64
CA VAL A 60 40.53 -6.36 17.61
C VAL A 60 41.80 -5.53 17.43
N ARG A 61 41.81 -4.62 16.46
CA ARG A 61 42.99 -3.77 16.20
C ARG A 61 43.27 -2.84 17.36
N ASP A 62 42.28 -2.23 17.95
CA ASP A 62 42.41 -1.35 19.09
C ASP A 62 43.01 -2.10 20.29
N ALA A 63 42.51 -3.31 20.58
CA ALA A 63 43.06 -4.16 21.62
C ALA A 63 44.54 -4.51 21.36
N GLN A 64 44.87 -4.89 20.13
CA GLN A 64 46.24 -5.21 19.71
C GLN A 64 47.16 -4.00 19.87
N GLU A 65 46.78 -2.83 19.43
CA GLU A 65 47.53 -1.60 19.53
C GLU A 65 47.75 -1.15 20.99
N ARG A 66 46.72 -1.29 21.84
CA ARG A 66 46.84 -0.99 23.29
C ARG A 66 47.82 -1.89 23.98
N ILE A 67 47.77 -3.22 23.69
CA ILE A 67 48.73 -4.18 24.25
C ILE A 67 50.16 -3.81 23.83
N GLN A 68 50.37 -3.62 22.51
CA GLN A 68 51.67 -3.27 21.96
C GLN A 68 52.23 -1.96 22.55
N THR A 69 51.38 -0.93 22.62
CA THR A 69 51.75 0.37 23.16
C THR A 69 52.16 0.26 24.62
N ARG A 70 51.43 -0.51 25.42
CA ARG A 70 51.72 -0.68 26.83
C ARG A 70 53.04 -1.43 27.06
N ILE A 71 53.30 -2.51 26.30
CA ILE A 71 54.59 -3.23 26.39
C ILE A 71 55.74 -2.32 25.98
N ASN A 72 55.60 -1.51 24.94
CA ASN A 72 56.62 -0.53 24.56
C ASN A 72 56.89 0.52 25.64
N GLN A 73 55.84 0.97 26.35
CA GLN A 73 56.01 1.88 27.50
C GLN A 73 56.84 1.23 28.60
N TYR A 74 56.59 -0.03 28.96
CA TYR A 74 57.39 -0.74 29.96
C TYR A 74 58.83 -0.93 29.51
N GLU A 75 59.07 -1.20 28.23
CA GLU A 75 60.41 -1.26 27.68
C GLU A 75 61.17 0.08 27.84
N GLN A 76 60.50 1.20 27.54
CA GLN A 76 61.13 2.52 27.75
C GLN A 76 61.50 2.80 29.20
N LEU A 77 60.67 2.36 30.15
CA LEU A 77 60.99 2.48 31.55
C LEU A 77 62.15 1.63 31.94
N LEU A 78 62.30 0.41 31.42
CA LEU A 78 63.46 -0.43 31.64
C LEU A 78 64.74 0.19 31.06
N ARG A 79 64.67 0.88 29.91
CA ARG A 79 65.77 1.63 29.30
C ARG A 79 66.21 2.75 30.21
N GLY A 80 65.32 3.42 30.95
CA GLY A 80 65.69 4.39 32.01
C GLY A 80 66.48 3.74 33.10
N GLY A 81 66.15 2.51 33.53
CA GLY A 81 66.92 1.74 34.50
C GLY A 81 68.32 1.35 33.97
N VAL A 82 68.46 1.01 32.70
CA VAL A 82 69.79 0.78 32.08
C VAL A 82 70.61 2.05 32.04
N ALA A 83 70.03 3.20 31.69
CA ALA A 83 70.68 4.49 31.63
C ALA A 83 71.27 4.91 33.04
N LEU A 84 70.61 4.48 34.12
CA LEU A 84 71.20 4.72 35.49
C LEU A 84 72.52 4.00 35.64
N PHE A 85 72.64 2.76 35.11
CA PHE A 85 73.90 2.00 35.14
C PHE A 85 74.96 2.53 34.17
N ASP A 86 74.53 3.15 33.07
CA ASP A 86 75.48 3.82 32.15
C ASP A 86 76.01 5.12 32.72
N ALA A 87 75.18 5.83 33.48
CA ALA A 87 75.61 7.10 34.16
C ALA A 87 76.47 6.90 35.39
N ASP A 88 76.24 5.82 36.15
CA ASP A 88 76.98 5.50 37.36
C ASP A 88 77.43 4.03 37.40
N GLN A 89 78.75 3.81 37.38
CA GLN A 89 79.25 2.44 37.41
C GLN A 89 79.03 1.76 38.77
N ASN A 90 78.70 2.51 39.83
CA ASN A 90 78.51 2.00 41.19
C ASN A 90 77.08 2.30 41.69
N VAL A 91 76.07 1.91 40.94
CA VAL A 91 74.64 2.08 41.30
C VAL A 91 74.43 1.47 42.70
N THR A 92 74.22 2.31 43.68
CA THR A 92 73.92 1.87 45.03
C THR A 92 72.46 1.45 45.18
N ARG A 93 72.18 0.62 46.18
CA ARG A 93 70.80 0.22 46.51
C ARG A 93 69.88 1.42 46.78
N GLN A 94 70.43 2.47 47.42
CA GLN A 94 69.71 3.71 47.66
C GLN A 94 69.40 4.48 46.37
N ALA A 95 70.37 4.59 45.46
CA ALA A 95 70.12 5.22 44.15
C ALA A 95 69.10 4.47 43.35
N TRP A 96 69.16 3.12 43.30
CA TRP A 96 68.18 2.27 42.68
C TRP A 96 66.78 2.48 43.29
N ARG A 97 66.64 2.45 44.61
CA ARG A 97 65.39 2.70 45.32
C ARG A 97 64.81 4.07 44.98
N THR A 98 65.65 5.10 45.01
CA THR A 98 65.23 6.47 44.68
C THR A 98 64.64 6.51 43.20
N TYR A 99 65.40 5.93 42.28
CA TYR A 99 64.97 5.86 40.89
C TYR A 99 63.59 5.14 40.74
N VAL A 100 63.48 3.94 41.31
CA VAL A 100 62.22 3.15 41.17
C VAL A 100 61.07 3.84 41.90
N ASN A 101 61.29 4.51 43.03
CA ASN A 101 60.25 5.26 43.71
C ASN A 101 59.74 6.46 42.87
N THR A 102 60.61 7.10 42.06
CA THR A 102 60.19 8.18 41.17
C THR A 102 59.26 7.67 39.98
N LEU A 103 59.34 6.39 39.70
CA LEU A 103 58.48 5.79 38.66
C LEU A 103 57.03 5.54 39.11
N ASN A 104 56.69 5.66 40.39
CA ASN A 104 55.41 5.44 41.02
C ASN A 104 54.68 4.17 40.47
N LEU A 105 55.41 3.02 40.57
CA LEU A 105 55.02 1.77 39.92
C LEU A 105 53.57 1.32 40.21
N GLN A 106 53.04 1.64 41.39
CA GLN A 106 51.70 1.18 41.79
C GLN A 106 50.56 1.97 41.13
N GLU A 107 50.75 3.26 40.92
CA GLU A 107 49.71 4.13 40.37
C GLU A 107 49.80 4.25 38.83
N GLU A 108 51.04 4.41 38.31
CA GLU A 108 51.21 4.67 36.87
C GLU A 108 51.48 3.41 36.05
N LEU A 109 51.95 2.32 36.70
CA LEU A 109 52.39 1.11 36.04
C LEU A 109 51.73 -0.17 36.60
N PRO A 110 50.43 -0.23 36.63
CA PRO A 110 49.70 -1.39 37.14
C PRO A 110 50.07 -2.65 36.34
N GLY A 111 50.28 -3.77 37.04
CA GLY A 111 50.72 -5.04 36.45
C GLY A 111 52.22 -5.34 36.64
N VAL A 112 53.03 -4.31 36.89
CA VAL A 112 54.42 -4.47 37.25
C VAL A 112 54.52 -4.95 38.69
N GLN A 113 55.20 -6.09 38.91
CA GLN A 113 55.34 -6.66 40.24
C GLN A 113 56.60 -6.18 40.93
N GLY A 114 57.51 -5.60 40.19
CA GLY A 114 58.76 -5.04 40.72
C GLY A 114 59.70 -4.59 39.61
N PHE A 115 60.69 -3.78 39.96
CA PHE A 115 61.72 -3.34 39.03
C PHE A 115 63.08 -3.79 39.63
N ALA A 116 63.86 -4.58 38.86
CA ALA A 116 64.97 -5.31 39.44
C ALA A 116 66.18 -5.37 38.51
N PHE A 117 67.36 -5.63 39.14
CA PHE A 117 68.61 -5.89 38.42
C PHE A 117 69.15 -7.25 38.82
N ALA A 118 69.51 -8.07 37.85
CA ALA A 118 70.16 -9.35 37.99
C ALA A 118 71.63 -9.16 37.56
N GLN A 119 72.56 -9.28 38.48
CA GLN A 119 73.99 -9.04 38.25
C GLN A 119 74.66 -10.29 37.70
N ARG A 120 75.56 -10.14 36.75
CA ARG A 120 76.42 -11.25 36.29
C ARG A 120 77.48 -11.52 37.43
N VAL A 121 77.58 -12.77 37.79
CA VAL A 121 78.55 -13.29 38.72
C VAL A 121 79.18 -14.54 38.13
N ASP A 122 80.50 -14.52 37.90
CA ASP A 122 81.21 -15.70 37.44
C ASP A 122 81.43 -16.66 38.61
N GLU A 123 81.59 -17.95 38.35
CA GLU A 123 81.74 -18.95 39.42
C GLU A 123 82.82 -18.65 40.41
N ALA A 124 83.96 -18.14 39.92
CA ALA A 124 85.11 -17.75 40.80
C ALA A 124 84.80 -16.63 41.79
N ASP A 125 83.87 -15.73 41.43
CA ASP A 125 83.49 -14.56 42.18
C ASP A 125 82.27 -14.74 43.12
N LEU A 126 81.62 -15.90 43.02
CA LEU A 126 80.37 -16.19 43.74
C LEU A 126 80.48 -16.03 45.27
N ALA A 127 81.52 -16.55 45.85
CA ALA A 127 81.74 -16.47 47.31
C ALA A 127 81.94 -15.01 47.79
N GLY A 128 82.74 -14.22 47.00
CA GLY A 128 82.96 -12.79 47.29
C GLY A 128 81.66 -11.99 47.08
N HIS A 129 80.92 -12.28 46.10
CA HIS A 129 79.61 -11.63 45.86
C HIS A 129 78.63 -11.86 47.03
N VAL A 130 78.47 -13.11 47.47
CA VAL A 130 77.62 -13.41 48.62
C VAL A 130 78.07 -12.68 49.86
N ALA A 131 79.41 -12.66 50.10
CA ALA A 131 80.00 -11.93 51.28
C ALA A 131 79.74 -10.43 51.21
N SER A 132 79.84 -9.81 50.01
CA SER A 132 79.66 -8.37 49.88
C SER A 132 78.16 -7.98 50.13
N ILE A 133 77.20 -8.73 49.65
CA ILE A 133 75.75 -8.46 49.89
C ILE A 133 75.38 -8.68 51.35
N ARG A 134 75.98 -9.67 52.01
CA ARG A 134 75.79 -9.88 53.45
C ARG A 134 76.33 -8.73 54.25
N ALA A 135 77.50 -8.16 53.90
CA ALA A 135 78.04 -7.01 54.50
C ALA A 135 77.18 -5.73 54.41
N GLU A 136 76.32 -5.64 53.41
CA GLU A 136 75.31 -4.59 53.28
C GLU A 136 74.12 -4.76 54.25
N GLY A 137 74.11 -5.79 55.13
CA GLY A 137 73.09 -6.04 56.15
C GLY A 137 72.08 -7.14 55.75
N PHE A 138 72.32 -7.90 54.72
CA PHE A 138 71.45 -9.02 54.27
C PHE A 138 72.11 -10.36 54.70
N GLU A 139 72.20 -10.64 55.96
CA GLU A 139 72.91 -11.80 56.56
C GLU A 139 72.51 -13.14 55.96
N ASN A 140 71.17 -13.29 55.57
CA ASN A 140 70.60 -14.49 55.02
C ASN A 140 70.70 -14.56 53.49
N TYR A 141 71.35 -13.64 52.82
CA TYR A 141 71.48 -13.68 51.36
C TYR A 141 72.22 -14.91 50.89
N ALA A 142 71.66 -15.59 49.95
CA ALA A 142 72.24 -16.76 49.25
C ALA A 142 71.81 -16.79 47.83
N VAL A 143 72.63 -17.26 46.91
CA VAL A 143 72.23 -17.50 45.52
C VAL A 143 71.52 -18.83 45.44
N THR A 144 70.25 -18.78 44.92
CA THR A 144 69.41 -19.94 44.84
C THR A 144 68.89 -20.14 43.36
N PRO A 145 68.71 -21.39 42.88
CA PRO A 145 68.97 -22.65 43.53
C PRO A 145 70.47 -22.94 43.62
N THR A 146 70.91 -23.73 44.57
CA THR A 146 72.31 -24.16 44.73
C THR A 146 72.71 -25.07 43.56
N GLY A 147 74.01 -25.02 43.17
CA GLY A 147 74.53 -25.86 42.06
C GLY A 147 75.63 -25.09 41.33
N ALA A 148 76.70 -25.80 40.89
CA ALA A 148 77.79 -25.24 40.13
C ALA A 148 77.38 -24.84 38.72
N ARG A 149 77.59 -23.59 38.32
CA ARG A 149 77.36 -23.00 37.01
C ARG A 149 78.48 -22.07 36.67
N ARG A 150 78.89 -22.00 35.42
CA ARG A 150 79.97 -21.11 34.96
C ARG A 150 79.64 -19.64 35.17
N VAL A 151 78.42 -19.26 35.14
CA VAL A 151 77.91 -17.88 35.28
C VAL A 151 76.54 -17.93 35.95
N TYR A 152 76.29 -17.04 36.86
CA TYR A 152 75.07 -16.79 37.62
C TYR A 152 74.54 -15.39 37.30
N PHE A 153 73.24 -15.20 37.43
CA PHE A 153 72.59 -13.89 37.36
C PHE A 153 71.59 -13.74 38.52
N PRO A 154 72.14 -13.64 39.78
CA PRO A 154 71.31 -13.46 40.92
C PRO A 154 70.70 -12.07 40.98
N ILE A 155 69.44 -12.00 41.49
CA ILE A 155 68.78 -10.74 41.75
C ILE A 155 69.47 -10.01 42.91
N THR A 156 70.08 -8.88 42.59
CA THR A 156 70.84 -8.08 43.57
C THR A 156 70.13 -6.82 43.99
N LEU A 157 69.34 -6.22 43.10
CA LEU A 157 68.52 -5.05 43.40
C LEU A 157 67.03 -5.41 42.95
N ILE A 158 66.07 -5.10 43.80
CA ILE A 158 64.64 -5.23 43.52
C ILE A 158 63.87 -4.24 44.38
N GLU A 159 62.97 -3.50 43.75
CA GLU A 159 62.06 -2.55 44.40
C GLU A 159 60.63 -2.69 43.82
N PRO A 160 59.59 -2.49 44.62
CA PRO A 160 59.66 -2.27 46.08
C PRO A 160 60.20 -3.52 46.81
N PHE A 161 61.00 -3.31 47.87
CA PHE A 161 61.57 -4.43 48.61
C PHE A 161 60.59 -4.93 49.69
N ASP A 162 59.38 -5.33 49.24
CA ASP A 162 58.30 -5.88 50.06
C ASP A 162 58.47 -7.39 50.34
N ALA A 163 57.63 -7.98 51.19
CA ALA A 163 57.70 -9.40 51.55
C ALA A 163 57.61 -10.36 50.37
N ARG A 164 56.98 -9.93 49.28
CA ARG A 164 56.88 -10.72 48.05
C ARG A 164 58.13 -10.71 47.23
N ASN A 165 58.71 -9.53 47.03
CA ASN A 165 59.90 -9.36 46.22
C ASN A 165 61.15 -9.88 46.96
N GLN A 166 61.16 -9.87 48.29
CA GLN A 166 62.20 -10.50 49.10
C GLN A 166 62.35 -12.00 48.82
N ARG A 167 61.27 -12.71 48.46
CA ARG A 167 61.37 -14.15 48.11
C ARG A 167 62.18 -14.39 46.83
N ALA A 168 62.23 -13.44 45.93
CA ALA A 168 63.07 -13.51 44.75
C ALA A 168 64.45 -13.03 44.87
N PHE A 169 64.79 -12.34 45.97
CA PHE A 169 66.13 -11.79 46.21
C PHE A 169 67.18 -12.90 46.32
N GLY A 170 68.23 -12.83 45.52
CA GLY A 170 69.28 -13.86 45.42
C GLY A 170 68.89 -15.03 44.46
N PHE A 171 67.69 -15.04 43.86
CA PHE A 171 67.35 -16.05 42.88
C PHE A 171 68.20 -15.88 41.60
N ASP A 172 68.86 -16.94 41.18
CA ASP A 172 69.63 -16.95 39.94
C ASP A 172 68.68 -17.12 38.75
N MET A 173 68.45 -16.04 38.04
CA MET A 173 67.52 -15.95 36.92
C MET A 173 67.93 -16.87 35.75
N PHE A 174 69.26 -17.17 35.64
CA PHE A 174 69.81 -18.01 34.58
C PHE A 174 69.63 -19.53 34.86
N SER A 175 69.17 -19.86 36.06
CA SER A 175 68.97 -21.22 36.50
C SER A 175 67.68 -21.88 35.87
N GLU A 176 66.81 -21.10 35.29
CA GLU A 176 65.53 -21.57 34.77
C GLU A 176 65.53 -21.41 33.27
N PRO A 177 65.23 -22.49 32.47
CA PRO A 177 65.40 -22.49 31.03
C PRO A 177 64.70 -21.40 30.25
N VAL A 178 63.42 -21.09 30.59
CA VAL A 178 62.62 -20.07 29.89
C VAL A 178 63.21 -18.66 30.12
N ARG A 179 63.66 -18.36 31.33
CA ARG A 179 64.33 -17.11 31.67
C ARG A 179 65.69 -17.03 31.00
N GLN A 180 66.51 -18.12 31.06
CA GLN A 180 67.82 -18.22 30.42
C GLN A 180 67.71 -17.94 28.91
N GLN A 181 66.73 -18.52 28.24
CA GLN A 181 66.53 -18.29 26.79
C GLN A 181 66.30 -16.81 26.50
N ALA A 182 65.37 -16.15 27.24
CA ALA A 182 65.07 -14.74 27.05
C ALA A 182 66.28 -13.82 27.38
N MET A 183 66.99 -14.09 28.48
CA MET A 183 68.18 -13.35 28.86
C MET A 183 69.31 -13.54 27.82
N SER A 184 69.51 -14.76 27.33
CA SER A 184 70.53 -15.01 26.30
C SER A 184 70.17 -14.22 25.02
N ARG A 185 68.94 -14.23 24.61
CA ARG A 185 68.50 -13.46 23.43
C ARG A 185 68.69 -11.95 23.66
N ALA A 186 68.29 -11.43 24.82
CA ALA A 186 68.48 -10.02 25.14
C ALA A 186 69.98 -9.64 25.08
N MET A 187 70.83 -10.47 25.69
CA MET A 187 72.27 -10.30 25.66
C MET A 187 72.87 -10.30 24.24
N ASP A 188 72.42 -11.25 23.42
CA ASP A 188 72.94 -11.45 22.06
C ASP A 188 72.47 -10.37 21.07
N THR A 189 71.22 -9.86 21.25
CA THR A 189 70.67 -8.83 20.37
C THR A 189 70.94 -7.41 20.85
N GLY A 190 71.23 -7.22 22.14
CA GLY A 190 71.28 -5.89 22.74
C GLY A 190 69.94 -5.20 22.90
N GLN A 191 68.83 -5.92 22.67
CA GLN A 191 67.46 -5.39 22.68
C GLN A 191 66.68 -5.97 23.86
N ALA A 192 65.62 -5.29 24.21
CA ALA A 192 64.63 -5.82 25.15
C ALA A 192 64.09 -7.17 24.67
N THR A 193 63.84 -8.10 25.57
CA THR A 193 63.30 -9.41 25.26
C THR A 193 62.27 -9.82 26.31
N VAL A 194 61.10 -10.20 25.82
CA VAL A 194 60.01 -10.77 26.61
C VAL A 194 60.27 -12.27 26.83
N SER A 195 60.21 -12.75 28.07
CA SER A 195 60.29 -14.18 28.37
C SER A 195 59.08 -14.96 27.94
N GLY A 196 59.19 -16.25 27.82
CA GLY A 196 58.03 -17.13 27.82
C GLY A 196 57.27 -17.10 29.14
N LEU A 197 56.19 -17.88 29.17
CA LEU A 197 55.36 -18.08 30.35
C LEU A 197 56.19 -18.67 31.47
N VAL A 198 56.22 -18.00 32.63
CA VAL A 198 56.94 -18.43 33.82
C VAL A 198 56.08 -18.34 35.08
N LYS A 199 56.43 -19.13 36.08
CA LYS A 199 55.92 -18.94 37.44
C LYS A 199 56.77 -17.93 38.14
N LEU A 200 56.21 -16.81 38.57
CA LEU A 200 56.93 -15.76 39.26
C LEU A 200 57.34 -16.24 40.67
N LYS A 201 58.57 -16.00 41.04
CA LYS A 201 59.11 -16.37 42.40
C LYS A 201 58.45 -15.59 43.51
N GLN A 202 57.90 -14.46 43.23
CA GLN A 202 57.09 -13.62 44.09
C GLN A 202 55.74 -14.23 44.47
N GLU A 203 55.24 -15.22 43.71
CA GLU A 203 53.99 -15.85 43.93
C GLU A 203 54.00 -16.87 45.06
N ASP A 204 52.86 -17.05 45.71
CA ASP A 204 52.66 -18.09 46.69
C ASP A 204 52.50 -19.45 46.04
N GLN A 205 53.06 -20.53 46.63
CA GLN A 205 53.07 -21.86 46.01
C GLN A 205 51.67 -22.49 45.86
N GLY A 206 50.62 -21.88 46.47
CA GLY A 206 49.24 -22.41 46.46
C GLY A 206 48.44 -22.16 45.18
N ASN A 207 48.69 -21.07 44.46
CA ASN A 207 48.00 -20.72 43.22
C ASN A 207 48.84 -19.83 42.30
N PRO A 208 49.86 -20.40 41.63
CA PRO A 208 50.74 -19.62 40.76
C PRO A 208 49.97 -19.09 39.54
N ARG A 209 49.93 -17.77 39.39
CA ARG A 209 49.37 -17.11 38.23
C ARG A 209 50.36 -17.03 37.07
N PRO A 210 49.92 -17.14 35.81
CA PRO A 210 50.75 -16.95 34.62
C PRO A 210 51.45 -15.57 34.65
N GLY A 211 52.76 -15.57 34.45
CA GLY A 211 53.56 -14.36 34.37
C GLY A 211 54.61 -14.43 33.28
N PHE A 212 55.20 -13.30 32.98
CA PHE A 212 56.32 -13.16 32.07
C PHE A 212 57.27 -12.06 32.59
N LEU A 213 58.44 -11.96 31.98
CA LEU A 213 59.42 -10.92 32.34
C LEU A 213 59.89 -10.22 31.05
N ILE A 214 60.23 -8.95 31.19
CA ILE A 214 60.93 -8.21 30.15
C ILE A 214 62.36 -7.95 30.65
N TYR A 215 63.34 -8.40 29.87
CA TYR A 215 64.75 -8.23 30.17
C TYR A 215 65.39 -7.22 29.24
N LEU A 216 66.23 -6.35 29.80
CA LEU A 216 67.06 -5.43 29.04
C LEU A 216 68.50 -5.58 29.51
N PRO A 217 69.50 -5.87 28.62
CA PRO A 217 70.82 -6.10 28.97
C PRO A 217 71.55 -4.77 29.40
N VAL A 218 72.42 -4.86 30.39
CA VAL A 218 73.32 -3.80 30.83
C VAL A 218 74.70 -4.25 30.54
N TYR A 219 75.51 -3.42 29.90
CA TYR A 219 76.86 -3.76 29.50
C TYR A 219 77.85 -2.85 30.28
N TYR A 220 79.10 -3.33 30.43
CA TYR A 220 80.20 -2.47 30.91
C TYR A 220 80.57 -1.45 29.83
N PRO A 221 80.79 -0.18 30.17
CA PRO A 221 81.18 0.82 29.19
C PRO A 221 82.58 0.54 28.61
N GLY A 222 82.76 1.03 27.37
CA GLY A 222 84.04 0.90 26.67
C GLY A 222 84.27 -0.32 25.83
N PHE A 223 83.30 -1.21 25.78
CA PHE A 223 83.29 -2.35 24.86
C PHE A 223 82.59 -2.00 23.50
N ASP A 224 83.13 -2.50 22.43
CA ASP A 224 82.40 -2.48 21.11
C ASP A 224 81.30 -3.56 21.10
N LEU A 225 80.03 -3.12 21.08
CA LEU A 225 78.90 -3.98 21.22
C LEU A 225 78.34 -4.49 19.81
N ASN A 226 79.16 -4.34 18.76
CA ASN A 226 78.70 -4.68 17.38
C ASN A 226 78.57 -6.18 17.12
N THR A 227 79.19 -7.04 17.90
CA THR A 227 79.13 -8.51 17.74
C THR A 227 78.57 -9.19 18.99
N GLU A 228 77.90 -10.33 18.81
CA GLU A 228 77.36 -11.15 19.89
C GLU A 228 78.46 -11.52 20.94
N ALA A 229 79.60 -11.92 20.40
CA ALA A 229 80.75 -12.29 21.27
C ALA A 229 81.20 -11.12 22.17
N ALA A 230 81.29 -9.92 21.63
CA ALA A 230 81.60 -8.71 22.37
C ALA A 230 80.49 -8.38 23.39
N ARG A 231 79.20 -8.49 23.02
CA ARG A 231 78.09 -8.28 23.99
C ARG A 231 78.12 -9.32 25.10
N ARG A 232 78.36 -10.59 24.82
CA ARG A 232 78.53 -11.64 25.87
C ARG A 232 79.63 -11.39 26.77
N GLN A 233 80.76 -10.83 26.29
CA GLN A 233 81.88 -10.46 27.12
C GLN A 233 81.61 -9.22 28.01
N ALA A 234 80.94 -8.22 27.43
CA ALA A 234 80.66 -6.97 28.04
C ALA A 234 79.45 -6.99 29.00
N ILE A 235 78.65 -8.08 29.02
CA ILE A 235 77.47 -8.13 29.87
C ILE A 235 77.77 -7.94 31.38
N ARG A 236 77.10 -6.97 31.97
CA ARG A 236 77.16 -6.67 33.41
C ARG A 236 75.99 -7.30 34.16
N GLY A 237 74.86 -7.38 33.52
CA GLY A 237 73.58 -7.90 34.07
C GLY A 237 72.35 -7.50 33.26
N PHE A 238 71.22 -7.62 33.88
CA PHE A 238 69.94 -7.31 33.26
C PHE A 238 69.08 -6.46 34.19
N VAL A 239 68.62 -5.33 33.70
CA VAL A 239 67.45 -4.67 34.26
C VAL A 239 66.20 -5.42 33.73
N TYR A 240 65.29 -5.71 34.64
CA TYR A 240 64.07 -6.47 34.25
C TYR A 240 62.88 -6.13 35.15
N SER A 241 61.70 -6.46 34.66
CA SER A 241 60.49 -6.36 35.43
C SER A 241 59.62 -7.61 35.25
N PRO A 242 59.10 -8.20 36.33
CA PRO A 242 58.11 -9.28 36.29
C PRO A 242 56.70 -8.75 36.17
N PHE A 243 55.90 -9.38 35.31
CA PHE A 243 54.52 -9.03 35.03
C PHE A 243 53.62 -10.20 35.31
N ARG A 244 52.45 -9.95 35.92
CA ARG A 244 51.32 -10.86 35.88
C ARG A 244 50.50 -10.58 34.62
N ALA A 245 50.24 -11.58 33.79
CA ALA A 245 49.51 -11.39 32.56
C ALA A 245 48.10 -10.85 32.82
N ALA A 246 47.39 -11.38 33.83
CA ALA A 246 46.04 -10.94 34.16
C ALA A 246 46.00 -9.47 34.62
N ASP A 247 46.94 -9.07 35.54
CA ASP A 247 46.97 -7.70 36.06
C ASP A 247 47.30 -6.70 34.94
N LEU A 248 48.21 -7.09 34.03
CA LEU A 248 48.54 -6.28 32.86
C LEU A 248 47.33 -6.09 31.95
N MET A 249 46.66 -7.18 31.56
CA MET A 249 45.55 -7.13 30.60
C MET A 249 44.35 -6.37 31.17
N GLN A 250 44.01 -6.55 32.47
CA GLN A 250 42.96 -5.78 33.11
C GLN A 250 43.22 -4.26 33.08
N ASN A 251 44.46 -3.84 33.13
CA ASN A 251 44.82 -2.42 33.12
C ASN A 251 45.06 -1.86 31.70
N VAL A 252 45.50 -2.69 30.75
CA VAL A 252 45.64 -2.29 29.35
C VAL A 252 44.28 -2.03 28.70
N LEU A 253 43.31 -2.86 29.05
CA LEU A 253 41.98 -2.81 28.45
C LEU A 253 41.05 -1.81 29.16
N GLY A 254 41.48 -1.26 30.30
CA GLY A 254 40.74 -0.21 31.00
C GLY A 254 39.49 -0.67 31.74
N VAL A 255 38.76 0.31 32.28
CA VAL A 255 37.46 0.09 32.97
C VAL A 255 36.36 -0.28 31.98
N GLU A 256 36.47 0.10 30.72
CA GLU A 256 35.57 -0.30 29.65
C GLU A 256 35.93 -1.71 29.19
N LYS A 257 35.07 -2.65 29.53
CA LYS A 257 35.17 -4.02 29.01
C LYS A 257 35.09 -3.99 27.50
N ILE A 258 36.11 -4.53 26.83
CA ILE A 258 36.03 -4.83 25.41
C ILE A 258 34.84 -5.75 25.23
N PRO A 259 33.89 -5.46 24.30
CA PRO A 259 32.71 -6.28 24.12
C PRO A 259 33.01 -7.61 23.42
N LEU A 260 34.28 -8.02 23.42
CA LEU A 260 34.79 -9.24 22.83
C LEU A 260 35.35 -10.15 23.94
N HIS A 261 35.23 -11.43 23.74
CA HIS A 261 35.99 -12.42 24.46
C HIS A 261 37.38 -12.56 23.80
N PHE A 262 38.45 -12.56 24.57
CA PHE A 262 39.77 -12.82 24.04
C PHE A 262 40.65 -13.64 24.95
N GLU A 263 41.44 -14.47 24.33
CA GLU A 263 42.48 -15.28 24.97
C GLU A 263 43.85 -14.91 24.38
N LEU A 264 44.87 -14.89 25.26
CA LEU A 264 46.24 -14.58 24.88
C LEU A 264 47.12 -15.79 25.16
N PHE A 265 47.90 -16.21 24.19
CA PHE A 265 48.78 -17.37 24.26
C PHE A 265 50.24 -16.97 24.03
N ASP A 266 51.16 -17.63 24.76
CA ASP A 266 52.60 -17.43 24.67
C ASP A 266 53.27 -18.29 23.59
N ALA A 267 52.56 -18.55 22.49
CA ALA A 267 53.07 -19.31 21.36
C ALA A 267 52.19 -19.11 20.15
N GLU A 268 52.59 -19.63 18.97
CA GLU A 268 51.74 -19.70 17.80
C GLU A 268 50.62 -20.74 17.97
N SER A 269 50.78 -21.69 18.91
CA SER A 269 49.76 -22.70 19.17
C SER A 269 48.78 -22.24 20.26
N LEU A 270 47.49 -22.49 20.06
CA LEU A 270 46.43 -22.19 21.01
C LEU A 270 46.29 -23.30 22.07
N ALA A 271 47.40 -23.80 22.61
CA ALA A 271 47.38 -24.87 23.59
C ALA A 271 47.09 -24.34 25.01
N PRO A 272 46.35 -25.07 25.85
CA PRO A 272 46.02 -24.61 27.20
C PRO A 272 47.26 -24.31 28.07
N GLU A 273 48.39 -25.01 27.81
CA GLU A 273 49.64 -24.86 28.53
C GLU A 273 50.34 -23.52 28.22
N THR A 274 50.02 -22.92 27.10
CA THR A 274 50.56 -21.62 26.65
C THR A 274 49.65 -20.44 26.94
N LEU A 275 48.49 -20.67 27.57
CA LEU A 275 47.52 -19.63 27.92
C LEU A 275 48.09 -18.65 28.95
N LEU A 276 48.29 -17.41 28.56
CA LEU A 276 48.72 -16.29 29.40
C LEU A 276 47.56 -15.60 30.09
N TYR A 277 46.47 -15.39 29.34
CA TYR A 277 45.27 -14.67 29.81
C TYR A 277 44.02 -15.09 29.10
N ASP A 278 42.92 -15.09 29.83
CA ASP A 278 41.56 -15.26 29.33
C ASP A 278 40.68 -14.17 29.95
N SER A 279 39.91 -13.47 29.10
CA SER A 279 39.05 -12.37 29.55
C SER A 279 37.82 -12.86 30.36
N GLU A 280 37.47 -14.16 30.28
CA GLU A 280 36.45 -14.80 31.10
C GLU A 280 37.13 -15.72 32.13
N PRO A 281 37.30 -15.24 33.35
CA PRO A 281 38.01 -16.00 34.38
C PRO A 281 37.20 -17.15 34.98
N ASP A 282 35.87 -17.17 34.78
CA ASP A 282 34.96 -18.21 35.30
C ASP A 282 35.00 -19.46 34.42
N PRO A 283 35.51 -20.61 34.91
CA PRO A 283 35.60 -21.83 34.12
C PRO A 283 34.25 -22.31 33.56
N SER A 284 33.17 -22.12 34.30
CA SER A 284 31.83 -22.55 33.88
C SER A 284 31.29 -21.70 32.73
N LYS A 285 31.59 -20.42 32.74
CA LYS A 285 31.24 -19.52 31.64
C LYS A 285 32.14 -19.73 30.44
N ARG A 286 33.42 -19.99 30.65
CA ARG A 286 34.37 -20.33 29.59
C ARG A 286 33.93 -21.57 28.81
N GLU A 287 33.57 -22.65 29.51
CA GLU A 287 33.06 -23.86 28.84
C GLU A 287 31.76 -23.61 28.07
N ARG A 288 30.90 -22.77 28.62
CA ARG A 288 29.68 -22.36 27.94
C ARG A 288 29.99 -21.50 26.71
N PHE A 289 30.94 -20.59 26.81
CA PHE A 289 31.39 -19.72 25.71
C PHE A 289 32.00 -20.54 24.57
N SER A 290 32.88 -21.48 24.85
CA SER A 290 33.47 -22.34 23.79
C SER A 290 32.49 -23.24 23.06
N ARG A 291 31.28 -23.45 23.58
CA ARG A 291 30.22 -24.23 22.96
C ARG A 291 29.26 -23.39 22.08
N ILE A 292 29.38 -22.09 22.12
CA ILE A 292 28.55 -21.19 21.30
C ILE A 292 29.25 -21.01 19.95
N ASN A 293 28.49 -21.12 18.86
CA ASN A 293 28.96 -20.70 17.55
C ASN A 293 29.10 -19.18 17.54
N HIS A 294 30.34 -18.68 17.58
CA HIS A 294 30.61 -17.26 17.49
C HIS A 294 30.39 -16.77 16.07
N THR A 295 29.71 -15.64 15.93
CA THR A 295 29.46 -15.03 14.62
C THR A 295 30.76 -14.53 13.98
N HIS A 296 31.67 -14.02 14.84
CA HIS A 296 32.97 -13.50 14.41
C HIS A 296 34.07 -14.10 15.29
N SER A 297 35.12 -14.61 14.68
CA SER A 297 36.33 -15.12 15.35
C SER A 297 37.56 -14.83 14.49
N VAL A 298 38.63 -14.39 15.14
CA VAL A 298 39.90 -14.13 14.46
C VAL A 298 41.07 -14.44 15.39
N VAL A 299 42.14 -14.93 14.82
CA VAL A 299 43.42 -15.16 15.51
C VAL A 299 44.46 -14.20 14.93
N VAL A 300 45.07 -13.40 15.77
CA VAL A 300 46.06 -12.38 15.36
C VAL A 300 47.38 -12.54 16.13
N PRO A 301 48.52 -12.40 15.48
CA PRO A 301 49.83 -12.34 16.18
C PRO A 301 50.02 -10.95 16.80
N ILE A 302 50.67 -10.91 17.97
CA ILE A 302 51.13 -9.69 18.61
C ILE A 302 52.65 -9.77 18.73
N GLU A 303 53.32 -8.98 17.90
CA GLU A 303 54.77 -8.92 17.90
C GLU A 303 55.26 -8.11 19.11
N LEU A 304 56.03 -8.74 19.99
CA LEU A 304 56.61 -8.14 21.13
C LEU A 304 58.16 -8.24 21.06
N SER A 305 58.87 -7.45 21.85
CA SER A 305 60.34 -7.42 21.90
C SER A 305 60.93 -8.83 21.95
N GLY A 306 61.24 -9.40 20.78
CA GLY A 306 61.87 -10.70 20.61
C GLY A 306 60.96 -11.93 20.80
N ARG A 307 59.61 -11.75 20.89
CA ARG A 307 58.65 -12.82 21.06
C ARG A 307 57.34 -12.50 20.37
N THR A 308 56.62 -13.49 19.85
CA THR A 308 55.27 -13.34 19.27
C THR A 308 54.29 -14.03 20.18
N TRP A 309 53.29 -13.28 20.62
CA TRP A 309 52.10 -13.82 21.26
C TRP A 309 51.01 -14.03 20.23
N THR A 310 50.07 -14.90 20.55
CA THR A 310 48.90 -15.11 19.71
C THR A 310 47.65 -14.75 20.48
N ALA A 311 46.86 -13.84 19.95
CA ALA A 311 45.57 -13.48 20.52
C ALA A 311 44.42 -14.04 19.70
N ARG A 312 43.50 -14.74 20.34
CA ARG A 312 42.23 -15.18 19.75
C ARG A 312 41.12 -14.28 20.26
N PHE A 313 40.40 -13.66 19.34
CA PHE A 313 39.24 -12.82 19.64
C PHE A 313 37.99 -13.48 19.09
N GLU A 314 36.92 -13.46 19.90
CA GLU A 314 35.62 -14.02 19.56
C GLU A 314 34.53 -13.03 19.97
N SER A 315 33.43 -12.93 19.13
CA SER A 315 32.30 -12.08 19.47
C SER A 315 31.58 -12.60 20.71
N SER A 316 31.20 -11.70 21.61
CA SER A 316 30.41 -12.03 22.80
C SER A 316 28.90 -11.99 22.43
N PRO A 317 28.01 -12.68 23.18
CA PRO A 317 26.58 -12.55 23.01
C PRO A 317 26.08 -11.10 23.13
N ASP A 318 26.74 -10.28 23.94
CA ASP A 318 26.41 -8.86 24.08
C ASP A 318 26.79 -8.08 22.82
N PHE A 319 27.96 -8.37 22.23
CA PHE A 319 28.38 -7.80 20.96
C PHE A 319 27.43 -8.17 19.82
N ASP A 320 27.08 -9.46 19.72
CA ASP A 320 26.16 -9.95 18.69
C ASP A 320 24.75 -9.39 18.92
N GLY A 321 24.27 -9.25 20.16
CA GLY A 321 22.98 -8.68 20.53
C GLY A 321 22.83 -7.21 20.14
N ASP A 322 23.87 -6.41 20.36
CA ASP A 322 23.92 -4.98 19.99
C ASP A 322 23.86 -4.76 18.48
N ILE A 323 24.29 -5.74 17.69
CA ILE A 323 24.36 -5.68 16.22
C ILE A 323 23.09 -6.22 15.57
N HIS A 324 22.37 -7.14 16.24
CA HIS A 324 21.12 -7.69 15.72
C HIS A 324 20.03 -6.63 15.64
N SER A 325 20.02 -5.91 14.50
CA SER A 325 18.95 -4.97 14.18
C SER A 325 17.73 -5.73 13.68
N PHE A 326 16.54 -5.39 14.21
CA PHE A 326 15.27 -5.87 13.68
C PHE A 326 14.92 -5.30 12.30
N LEU A 327 15.74 -4.38 11.80
CA LEU A 327 15.46 -3.63 10.57
C LEU A 327 15.23 -4.51 9.33
N PRO A 328 16.06 -5.54 9.02
CA PRO A 328 15.79 -6.41 7.88
C PRO A 328 14.45 -7.16 8.01
N ASN A 329 14.16 -7.70 9.18
CA ASN A 329 12.91 -8.40 9.44
C ASN A 329 11.70 -7.46 9.37
N LEU A 330 11.85 -6.22 9.83
CA LEU A 330 10.82 -5.18 9.70
C LEU A 330 10.56 -4.83 8.22
N ILE A 331 11.62 -4.73 7.41
CA ILE A 331 11.50 -4.50 5.96
C ILE A 331 10.72 -5.64 5.30
N LEU A 332 11.02 -6.91 5.63
CA LEU A 332 10.28 -8.06 5.10
C LEU A 332 8.81 -8.05 5.49
N ILE A 333 8.52 -7.82 6.77
CA ILE A 333 7.13 -7.84 7.28
C ILE A 333 6.34 -6.66 6.73
N ALA A 334 6.86 -5.45 6.88
CA ALA A 334 6.19 -4.23 6.43
C ALA A 334 6.07 -4.18 4.90
N GLY A 335 7.15 -4.54 4.18
CA GLY A 335 7.15 -4.63 2.73
C GLY A 335 6.15 -5.67 2.24
N GLY A 336 6.14 -6.87 2.79
CA GLY A 336 5.18 -7.92 2.43
C GLY A 336 3.73 -7.52 2.68
N LEU A 337 3.44 -6.79 3.77
CA LEU A 337 2.11 -6.24 4.02
C LEU A 337 1.71 -5.19 2.98
N ILE A 338 2.64 -4.29 2.63
CA ILE A 338 2.42 -3.27 1.60
C ILE A 338 2.19 -3.94 0.24
N ASP A 339 3.00 -4.95 -0.12
CA ASP A 339 2.90 -5.69 -1.38
C ASP A 339 1.53 -6.38 -1.50
N LEU A 340 1.06 -7.01 -0.41
CA LEU A 340 -0.26 -7.63 -0.35
C LEU A 340 -1.40 -6.62 -0.50
N LEU A 341 -1.34 -5.50 0.23
CA LEU A 341 -2.34 -4.43 0.14
C LEU A 341 -2.38 -3.81 -1.25
N LEU A 342 -1.23 -3.57 -1.86
CA LEU A 342 -1.12 -3.06 -3.23
C LEU A 342 -1.74 -4.02 -4.23
N PHE A 343 -1.42 -5.32 -4.12
CA PHE A 343 -2.00 -6.36 -4.96
C PHE A 343 -3.53 -6.42 -4.82
N LEU A 344 -4.05 -6.48 -3.58
CA LEU A 344 -5.49 -6.55 -3.34
C LEU A 344 -6.22 -5.31 -3.88
N THR A 345 -5.61 -4.14 -3.73
CA THR A 345 -6.19 -2.88 -4.24
C THR A 345 -6.27 -2.90 -5.76
N ILE A 346 -5.18 -3.24 -6.45
CA ILE A 346 -5.15 -3.29 -7.91
C ILE A 346 -6.09 -4.37 -8.44
N TYR A 347 -6.09 -5.56 -7.82
CA TYR A 347 -6.97 -6.66 -8.19
C TYR A 347 -8.45 -6.28 -8.05
N SER A 348 -8.82 -5.62 -6.95
CA SER A 348 -10.18 -5.12 -6.73
C SER A 348 -10.59 -4.08 -7.77
N LEU A 349 -9.72 -3.14 -8.10
CA LEU A 349 -9.96 -2.13 -9.14
C LEU A 349 -10.17 -2.75 -10.52
N VAL A 350 -9.36 -3.75 -10.88
CA VAL A 350 -9.52 -4.49 -12.15
C VAL A 350 -10.87 -5.21 -12.21
N GLN A 351 -11.27 -5.89 -11.13
CA GLN A 351 -12.55 -6.58 -11.04
C GLN A 351 -13.75 -5.62 -11.13
N GLN A 352 -13.69 -4.47 -10.47
CA GLN A 352 -14.72 -3.45 -10.57
C GLN A 352 -14.88 -2.92 -12.00
N ARG A 353 -13.77 -2.63 -12.69
CA ARG A 353 -13.80 -2.16 -14.08
C ARG A 353 -14.39 -3.20 -15.03
N LYS A 354 -14.03 -4.47 -14.89
CA LYS A 354 -14.63 -5.56 -15.69
C LYS A 354 -16.15 -5.62 -15.52
N LYS A 355 -16.64 -5.55 -14.27
CA LYS A 355 -18.09 -5.54 -14.00
C LYS A 355 -18.79 -4.32 -14.61
N GLN A 356 -18.20 -3.14 -14.50
CA GLN A 356 -18.76 -1.91 -15.07
C GLN A 356 -18.81 -1.96 -16.61
N SER A 357 -17.75 -2.46 -17.25
CA SER A 357 -17.70 -2.61 -18.71
C SER A 357 -18.76 -3.59 -19.21
N ALA A 358 -18.91 -4.75 -18.55
CA ALA A 358 -19.93 -5.73 -18.89
C ALA A 358 -21.37 -5.16 -18.74
N ASN A 359 -21.63 -4.40 -17.68
CA ASN A 359 -22.92 -3.75 -17.46
C ASN A 359 -23.21 -2.67 -18.52
N ARG A 360 -22.20 -1.86 -18.89
CA ARG A 360 -22.36 -0.87 -19.97
C ARG A 360 -22.66 -1.53 -21.30
N ALA A 361 -21.94 -2.60 -21.66
CA ALA A 361 -22.19 -3.35 -22.90
C ALA A 361 -23.62 -3.94 -22.94
N LYS A 362 -24.09 -4.53 -21.82
CA LYS A 362 -25.45 -5.04 -21.66
C LYS A 362 -26.49 -3.95 -21.89
N ASN A 363 -26.30 -2.76 -21.27
CA ASN A 363 -27.26 -1.67 -21.39
C ASN A 363 -27.30 -1.08 -22.82
N MET A 364 -26.14 -0.89 -23.45
CA MET A 364 -26.07 -0.44 -24.84
C MET A 364 -26.74 -1.42 -25.79
N PHE A 365 -26.51 -2.72 -25.61
CA PHE A 365 -27.17 -3.75 -26.42
C PHE A 365 -28.72 -3.69 -26.32
N LEU A 366 -29.23 -3.58 -25.08
CA LEU A 366 -30.68 -3.50 -24.86
C LEU A 366 -31.30 -2.23 -25.46
N ALA A 367 -30.60 -1.09 -25.35
CA ALA A 367 -31.07 0.17 -25.96
C ALA A 367 -31.10 0.08 -27.49
N SER A 368 -30.05 -0.46 -28.11
CA SER A 368 -30.01 -0.66 -29.57
C SER A 368 -31.10 -1.62 -30.07
N MET A 369 -31.25 -2.77 -29.39
CA MET A 369 -32.28 -3.75 -29.76
C MET A 369 -33.69 -3.17 -29.66
N SER A 370 -33.95 -2.33 -28.67
CA SER A 370 -35.26 -1.69 -28.57
C SER A 370 -35.55 -0.75 -29.74
N HIS A 371 -34.55 0.03 -30.14
CA HIS A 371 -34.72 0.90 -31.31
C HIS A 371 -34.99 0.09 -32.59
N GLU A 372 -34.22 -0.99 -32.79
CA GLU A 372 -34.37 -1.88 -33.94
C GLU A 372 -35.70 -2.63 -33.96
N ILE A 373 -36.32 -2.95 -32.82
CA ILE A 373 -37.64 -3.58 -32.73
C ILE A 373 -38.76 -2.53 -32.88
N ARG A 374 -38.60 -1.32 -32.35
CA ARG A 374 -39.60 -0.25 -32.41
C ARG A 374 -39.90 0.19 -33.83
N THR A 375 -38.87 0.28 -34.67
CA THR A 375 -39.01 0.73 -36.06
C THR A 375 -39.97 -0.15 -36.89
N PRO A 376 -39.79 -1.49 -37.02
CA PRO A 376 -40.71 -2.33 -37.75
C PRO A 376 -42.10 -2.40 -37.11
N LEU A 377 -42.17 -2.30 -35.77
CA LEU A 377 -43.43 -2.37 -35.07
C LEU A 377 -44.31 -1.11 -35.30
N ASN A 378 -43.70 0.07 -35.29
CA ASN A 378 -44.38 1.32 -35.68
C ASN A 378 -44.87 1.27 -37.13
N ALA A 379 -44.08 0.65 -38.02
CA ALA A 379 -44.49 0.43 -39.40
C ALA A 379 -45.73 -0.49 -39.52
N ILE A 380 -45.73 -1.60 -38.77
CA ILE A 380 -46.91 -2.51 -38.72
C ILE A 380 -48.14 -1.77 -38.20
N ILE A 381 -48.04 -1.01 -37.12
CA ILE A 381 -49.12 -0.20 -36.55
C ILE A 381 -49.64 0.83 -37.58
N GLY A 382 -48.70 1.55 -38.24
CA GLY A 382 -49.07 2.55 -39.27
C GLY A 382 -49.77 1.97 -40.47
N LEU A 383 -49.23 0.88 -41.05
CA LEU A 383 -49.84 0.19 -42.18
C LEU A 383 -51.19 -0.39 -41.82
N ASN A 384 -51.35 -0.99 -40.66
CA ASN A 384 -52.58 -1.54 -40.15
C ASN A 384 -53.63 -0.45 -39.97
N SER A 385 -53.29 0.73 -39.45
CA SER A 385 -54.19 1.87 -39.35
C SER A 385 -54.68 2.37 -40.72
N MET A 386 -53.82 2.36 -41.76
CA MET A 386 -54.18 2.75 -43.13
C MET A 386 -55.06 1.74 -43.80
N LEU A 387 -54.85 0.43 -43.55
CA LEU A 387 -55.68 -0.62 -44.07
C LEU A 387 -57.10 -0.60 -43.47
N LYS A 388 -57.23 -0.33 -42.18
CA LYS A 388 -58.51 -0.26 -41.47
C LYS A 388 -59.50 0.75 -42.10
N ASP A 389 -58.98 1.89 -42.60
CA ASP A 389 -59.78 2.91 -43.26
C ASP A 389 -60.25 2.50 -44.69
N LYS A 390 -59.65 1.47 -45.27
CA LYS A 390 -59.90 1.04 -46.64
C LYS A 390 -60.73 -0.29 -46.77
N VAL A 391 -60.74 -1.08 -45.70
CA VAL A 391 -61.38 -2.39 -45.68
C VAL A 391 -62.75 -2.25 -45.08
N GLN A 392 -63.78 -2.79 -45.84
CA GLN A 392 -65.16 -2.75 -45.40
C GLN A 392 -65.72 -4.12 -44.94
N ASP A 393 -64.97 -5.21 -45.18
CA ASP A 393 -65.36 -6.52 -44.73
C ASP A 393 -65.22 -6.66 -43.21
N PRO A 394 -66.30 -7.00 -42.48
CA PRO A 394 -66.30 -7.05 -41.02
C PRO A 394 -65.24 -8.00 -40.40
N GLN A 395 -64.98 -9.15 -41.03
CA GLN A 395 -64.04 -10.15 -40.55
C GLN A 395 -62.58 -9.67 -40.71
N SER A 396 -62.30 -9.00 -41.83
CA SER A 396 -60.98 -8.38 -42.08
C SER A 396 -60.69 -7.20 -41.11
N VAL A 397 -61.75 -6.43 -40.81
CA VAL A 397 -61.63 -5.35 -39.80
C VAL A 397 -61.25 -5.91 -38.39
N GLU A 398 -61.91 -7.02 -38.02
CA GLU A 398 -61.60 -7.71 -36.75
C GLU A 398 -60.12 -8.19 -36.67
N TYR A 399 -59.62 -8.78 -37.78
CA TYR A 399 -58.20 -9.19 -37.85
C TYR A 399 -57.23 -7.98 -37.73
N LEU A 400 -57.58 -6.89 -38.42
CA LEU A 400 -56.77 -5.66 -38.32
C LEU A 400 -56.78 -5.07 -36.90
N GLU A 401 -57.93 -5.15 -36.20
CA GLU A 401 -57.98 -4.75 -34.76
C GLU A 401 -57.09 -5.64 -33.87
N GLN A 402 -57.16 -6.97 -34.07
CA GLN A 402 -56.35 -7.91 -33.36
C GLN A 402 -54.83 -7.68 -33.59
N ILE A 403 -54.41 -7.40 -34.83
CA ILE A 403 -53.05 -7.08 -35.20
C ILE A 403 -52.62 -5.77 -34.52
N GLN A 404 -53.46 -4.76 -34.50
CA GLN A 404 -53.22 -3.47 -33.90
C GLN A 404 -53.03 -3.57 -32.39
N ASP A 405 -53.90 -4.34 -31.74
CA ASP A 405 -53.85 -4.52 -30.28
C ASP A 405 -52.59 -5.33 -29.88
N SER A 406 -52.30 -6.42 -30.62
CA SER A 406 -51.08 -7.21 -30.39
C SER A 406 -49.80 -6.40 -30.60
N SER A 407 -49.76 -5.51 -31.58
CA SER A 407 -48.64 -4.64 -31.86
C SER A 407 -48.45 -3.59 -30.79
N LYS A 408 -49.52 -3.00 -30.25
CA LYS A 408 -49.47 -2.06 -29.11
C LYS A 408 -49.05 -2.74 -27.85
N ASP A 409 -49.52 -3.96 -27.59
CA ASP A 409 -49.12 -4.73 -26.41
C ASP A 409 -47.60 -5.05 -26.43
N LEU A 410 -47.08 -5.46 -27.61
CA LEU A 410 -45.66 -5.73 -27.80
C LEU A 410 -44.80 -4.45 -27.59
N MET A 411 -45.29 -3.30 -28.08
CA MET A 411 -44.63 -2.01 -27.85
C MET A 411 -44.62 -1.64 -26.36
N GLY A 412 -45.72 -1.89 -25.65
CA GLY A 412 -45.82 -1.70 -24.21
C GLY A 412 -44.79 -2.57 -23.45
N MET A 413 -44.72 -3.87 -23.81
CA MET A 413 -43.75 -4.80 -23.25
C MET A 413 -42.28 -4.34 -23.44
N LEU A 414 -41.97 -3.91 -24.67
CA LEU A 414 -40.62 -3.42 -24.99
C LEU A 414 -40.23 -2.18 -24.16
N ASN A 415 -41.17 -1.22 -24.05
CA ASN A 415 -40.95 -0.02 -23.25
C ASN A 415 -40.82 -0.34 -21.75
N ASP A 416 -41.58 -1.31 -21.23
CA ASP A 416 -41.44 -1.75 -19.82
C ASP A 416 -40.05 -2.36 -19.55
N VAL A 417 -39.55 -3.25 -20.45
CA VAL A 417 -38.21 -3.85 -20.35
C VAL A 417 -37.12 -2.78 -20.37
N LEU A 418 -37.24 -1.82 -21.27
CA LEU A 418 -36.28 -0.71 -21.34
C LEU A 418 -36.32 0.15 -20.08
N THR A 419 -37.51 0.58 -19.65
CA THR A 419 -37.67 1.39 -18.44
C THR A 419 -37.07 0.65 -17.23
N PHE A 420 -37.34 -0.66 -17.12
CA PHE A 420 -36.81 -1.50 -16.07
C PHE A 420 -35.26 -1.52 -16.08
N THR A 421 -34.65 -1.74 -17.25
CA THR A 421 -33.18 -1.79 -17.37
C THR A 421 -32.50 -0.45 -17.12
N GLN A 422 -33.13 0.65 -17.55
CA GLN A 422 -32.65 2.01 -17.29
C GLN A 422 -32.77 2.39 -15.81
N LEU A 423 -33.85 1.96 -15.13
CA LEU A 423 -34.00 2.12 -13.69
C LEU A 423 -32.99 1.28 -12.91
N GLU A 424 -32.69 0.05 -13.35
CA GLU A 424 -31.70 -0.84 -12.74
C GLU A 424 -30.27 -0.27 -12.84
N SER A 425 -29.96 0.37 -13.95
CA SER A 425 -28.64 1.00 -14.17
C SER A 425 -28.50 2.39 -13.52
N GLY A 426 -29.57 2.95 -12.96
CA GLY A 426 -29.59 4.32 -12.43
C GLY A 426 -29.45 5.40 -13.52
N SER A 427 -29.72 5.05 -14.79
CA SER A 427 -29.59 5.97 -15.92
C SER A 427 -30.75 6.98 -16.00
N ILE A 428 -31.91 6.64 -15.41
CA ILE A 428 -33.05 7.55 -15.34
C ILE A 428 -32.96 8.43 -14.10
N LYS A 429 -33.13 9.72 -14.29
CA LYS A 429 -33.33 10.70 -13.20
C LYS A 429 -34.78 11.22 -13.32
N ALA A 430 -35.38 11.58 -12.18
CA ALA A 430 -36.66 12.23 -12.18
C ALA A 430 -36.52 13.66 -12.73
N ASP A 431 -37.39 14.04 -13.64
CA ASP A 431 -37.49 15.39 -14.17
C ASP A 431 -38.22 16.30 -13.17
N ALA A 432 -37.86 17.58 -13.18
CA ALA A 432 -38.53 18.60 -12.38
C ALA A 432 -39.21 19.61 -13.29
N VAL A 433 -40.44 19.29 -13.69
CA VAL A 433 -41.26 20.12 -14.59
C VAL A 433 -42.51 20.60 -13.85
N GLU A 434 -42.90 21.86 -14.09
CA GLU A 434 -44.13 22.39 -13.54
C GLU A 434 -45.37 21.81 -14.26
N PHE A 435 -46.29 21.20 -13.52
CA PHE A 435 -47.52 20.65 -14.07
C PHE A 435 -48.71 20.79 -13.14
N ASN A 436 -49.92 20.71 -13.74
CA ASN A 436 -51.19 20.73 -13.02
C ASN A 436 -51.67 19.30 -12.73
N VAL A 437 -51.63 18.89 -11.47
CA VAL A 437 -51.99 17.53 -11.05
C VAL A 437 -53.40 17.15 -11.46
N ARG A 438 -54.39 18.10 -11.30
CA ARG A 438 -55.81 17.84 -11.61
C ARG A 438 -56.04 17.61 -13.09
N SER A 439 -55.39 18.41 -13.96
CA SER A 439 -55.44 18.26 -15.42
C SER A 439 -54.85 16.94 -15.87
N GLN A 440 -53.63 16.61 -15.38
CA GLN A 440 -52.93 15.41 -15.75
C GLN A 440 -53.68 14.13 -15.36
N VAL A 441 -54.20 14.09 -14.11
CA VAL A 441 -55.00 12.95 -13.62
C VAL A 441 -56.31 12.83 -14.44
N GLY A 442 -56.98 13.99 -14.69
CA GLY A 442 -58.19 14.04 -15.48
C GLY A 442 -57.99 13.51 -16.90
N GLU A 443 -56.91 13.90 -17.56
CA GLU A 443 -56.52 13.41 -18.90
C GLU A 443 -56.34 11.90 -18.94
N VAL A 444 -55.60 11.34 -17.96
CA VAL A 444 -55.38 9.90 -17.87
C VAL A 444 -56.73 9.16 -17.65
N VAL A 445 -57.53 9.63 -16.69
CA VAL A 445 -58.83 9.00 -16.42
C VAL A 445 -59.73 9.03 -17.64
N ALA A 446 -59.84 10.16 -18.37
CA ALA A 446 -60.65 10.30 -19.59
C ALA A 446 -60.19 9.35 -20.70
N LEU A 447 -58.89 9.06 -20.82
CA LEU A 447 -58.32 8.11 -21.77
C LEU A 447 -58.88 6.69 -21.55
N TYR A 448 -59.06 6.29 -20.28
CA TYR A 448 -59.57 4.96 -19.91
C TYR A 448 -61.06 4.85 -19.80
N GLU A 449 -61.82 5.95 -19.80
CA GLU A 449 -63.29 6.00 -19.60
C GLU A 449 -64.06 5.15 -20.64
N LYS A 450 -63.68 5.28 -21.92
CA LYS A 450 -64.30 4.48 -23.00
C LYS A 450 -64.02 2.98 -22.85
N LYS A 451 -62.81 2.62 -22.42
CA LYS A 451 -62.39 1.23 -22.23
C LYS A 451 -63.09 0.61 -21.02
N ALA A 452 -63.27 1.37 -19.96
CA ALA A 452 -64.00 0.96 -18.78
C ALA A 452 -65.51 0.81 -19.07
N ALA A 453 -66.12 1.77 -19.76
CA ALA A 453 -67.52 1.72 -20.16
C ALA A 453 -67.88 0.54 -21.05
N ALA A 454 -66.98 0.16 -21.99
CA ALA A 454 -67.15 -1.03 -22.86
C ALA A 454 -67.18 -2.35 -22.04
N LYS A 455 -66.63 -2.39 -20.82
CA LYS A 455 -66.68 -3.50 -19.87
C LYS A 455 -67.80 -3.35 -18.80
N GLY A 456 -68.62 -2.29 -18.85
CA GLY A 456 -69.64 -2.01 -17.83
C GLY A 456 -69.07 -1.52 -16.50
N ILE A 457 -67.81 -1.01 -16.48
CA ILE A 457 -67.17 -0.47 -15.33
C ILE A 457 -67.36 1.05 -15.25
N LEU A 458 -67.86 1.56 -14.12
CA LEU A 458 -67.96 2.98 -13.86
C LEU A 458 -66.61 3.51 -13.29
N LEU A 459 -66.02 4.47 -14.02
CA LEU A 459 -64.78 5.12 -13.56
C LEU A 459 -65.14 6.41 -12.78
N GLN A 460 -64.69 6.52 -11.54
CA GLN A 460 -64.92 7.68 -10.67
C GLN A 460 -63.60 8.35 -10.29
N LEU A 461 -63.54 9.70 -10.43
CA LEU A 461 -62.40 10.49 -10.06
C LEU A 461 -62.74 11.40 -8.87
N GLU A 462 -62.03 11.28 -7.79
CA GLU A 462 -62.16 12.10 -6.61
C GLU A 462 -60.81 12.80 -6.35
N ILE A 463 -60.78 14.15 -6.39
CA ILE A 463 -59.56 14.93 -6.10
C ILE A 463 -59.86 15.84 -4.91
N ASP A 464 -59.12 15.63 -3.82
CA ASP A 464 -59.27 16.44 -2.63
C ASP A 464 -59.05 17.92 -2.95
N PRO A 465 -59.91 18.83 -2.47
CA PRO A 465 -59.74 20.26 -2.67
C PRO A 465 -58.38 20.82 -2.20
N MET A 466 -57.79 20.22 -1.19
CA MET A 466 -56.48 20.64 -0.64
C MET A 466 -55.29 20.19 -1.50
N THR A 467 -55.49 19.33 -2.53
CA THR A 467 -54.41 18.93 -3.45
C THR A 467 -53.90 20.15 -4.21
N PRO A 468 -52.58 20.44 -4.15
CA PRO A 468 -51.95 21.55 -4.87
C PRO A 468 -52.25 21.46 -6.37
N ARG A 469 -52.64 22.60 -6.98
CA ARG A 469 -52.95 22.64 -8.43
C ARG A 469 -51.69 22.57 -9.27
N GLN A 470 -50.69 23.39 -8.94
CA GLN A 470 -49.41 23.43 -9.65
C GLN A 470 -48.32 22.88 -8.77
N VAL A 471 -47.57 21.94 -9.31
CA VAL A 471 -46.43 21.30 -8.65
C VAL A 471 -45.26 21.15 -9.60
N LEU A 472 -44.07 21.12 -9.03
CA LEU A 472 -42.83 20.79 -9.75
C LEU A 472 -42.50 19.32 -9.47
N GLY A 473 -42.38 18.50 -10.50
CA GLY A 473 -42.11 17.08 -10.41
C GLY A 473 -42.02 16.44 -11.80
N ASP A 474 -42.15 15.12 -11.90
CA ASP A 474 -42.10 14.39 -13.17
C ASP A 474 -43.50 13.91 -13.62
N PRO A 475 -44.21 14.71 -14.46
CA PRO A 475 -45.55 14.36 -14.92
C PRO A 475 -45.56 13.08 -15.77
N ALA A 476 -44.54 12.81 -16.56
CA ALA A 476 -44.49 11.63 -17.43
C ALA A 476 -44.44 10.34 -16.63
N ARG A 477 -43.60 10.31 -15.58
CA ARG A 477 -43.50 9.15 -14.68
C ARG A 477 -44.70 9.01 -13.78
N TYR A 478 -45.25 10.11 -13.30
CA TYR A 478 -46.52 10.11 -12.56
C TYR A 478 -47.67 9.50 -13.37
N MET A 479 -47.85 9.95 -14.64
CA MET A 479 -48.86 9.41 -15.54
C MET A 479 -48.60 7.95 -15.89
N GLN A 480 -47.32 7.54 -16.05
CA GLN A 480 -46.94 6.15 -16.34
C GLN A 480 -47.40 5.21 -15.20
N VAL A 481 -47.13 5.60 -13.92
CA VAL A 481 -47.59 4.83 -12.75
C VAL A 481 -49.11 4.77 -12.72
N LEU A 482 -49.81 5.89 -12.85
CA LEU A 482 -51.27 5.96 -12.80
C LEU A 482 -51.92 5.14 -13.93
N SER A 483 -51.41 5.26 -15.16
CA SER A 483 -51.89 4.50 -16.32
C SER A 483 -51.75 3.00 -16.12
N ASN A 484 -50.64 2.55 -15.58
CA ASN A 484 -50.37 1.15 -15.31
C ASN A 484 -51.36 0.59 -14.26
N LEU A 485 -51.56 1.33 -13.16
CA LEU A 485 -52.51 0.91 -12.11
C LEU A 485 -53.95 0.93 -12.60
N LEU A 486 -54.38 1.95 -13.36
CA LEU A 486 -55.71 2.02 -13.97
C LEU A 486 -55.94 0.90 -14.98
N SER A 487 -54.96 0.62 -15.85
CA SER A 487 -55.02 -0.48 -16.79
C SER A 487 -55.25 -1.81 -16.09
N ASN A 488 -54.51 -2.05 -14.99
CA ASN A 488 -54.64 -3.24 -14.17
C ASN A 488 -56.04 -3.32 -13.51
N ALA A 489 -56.52 -2.24 -12.91
CA ALA A 489 -57.81 -2.17 -12.27
C ALA A 489 -58.95 -2.52 -13.23
N ILE A 490 -58.94 -1.97 -14.46
CA ILE A 490 -59.96 -2.27 -15.52
C ILE A 490 -59.77 -3.68 -16.07
N LYS A 491 -58.54 -4.18 -16.18
CA LYS A 491 -58.24 -5.52 -16.70
C LYS A 491 -58.78 -6.61 -15.79
N PHE A 492 -58.62 -6.48 -14.48
CA PHE A 492 -58.94 -7.49 -13.46
C PHE A 492 -60.35 -7.30 -12.85
N SER A 493 -61.10 -6.30 -13.30
CA SER A 493 -62.52 -6.11 -12.96
C SER A 493 -63.40 -6.53 -14.13
N ASP A 494 -64.48 -7.28 -13.86
CA ASP A 494 -65.49 -7.67 -14.85
C ASP A 494 -66.65 -6.67 -14.90
N GLN A 495 -67.02 -6.07 -13.77
CA GLN A 495 -68.05 -5.05 -13.63
C GLN A 495 -67.86 -4.26 -12.35
N GLY A 496 -68.57 -3.20 -12.10
CA GLY A 496 -68.55 -2.42 -10.83
C GLY A 496 -67.91 -1.04 -10.99
N VAL A 497 -67.27 -0.57 -9.96
CA VAL A 497 -66.72 0.79 -9.91
C VAL A 497 -65.22 0.72 -9.69
N VAL A 498 -64.46 1.42 -10.53
CA VAL A 498 -63.02 1.72 -10.31
C VAL A 498 -62.94 3.18 -9.88
N ARG A 499 -62.37 3.43 -8.69
CA ARG A 499 -62.24 4.76 -8.13
C ARG A 499 -60.79 5.19 -8.06
N VAL A 500 -60.54 6.39 -8.59
CA VAL A 500 -59.24 7.09 -8.46
C VAL A 500 -59.40 8.22 -7.45
N LYS A 501 -58.63 8.17 -6.37
CA LYS A 501 -58.64 9.23 -5.35
C LYS A 501 -57.26 9.87 -5.24
N VAL A 502 -57.21 11.21 -5.31
CA VAL A 502 -55.95 11.96 -5.16
C VAL A 502 -56.09 12.89 -3.97
N GLN A 503 -55.17 12.78 -3.07
CA GLN A 503 -55.13 13.60 -1.84
C GLN A 503 -53.70 13.94 -1.42
N PRO A 504 -53.47 15.07 -0.75
CA PRO A 504 -52.20 15.34 -0.14
C PRO A 504 -52.05 14.48 1.12
N GLU A 505 -50.91 13.86 1.29
CA GLU A 505 -50.53 13.13 2.52
C GLU A 505 -49.77 14.05 3.47
N SER A 506 -48.94 14.94 2.94
CA SER A 506 -48.30 16.04 3.66
C SER A 506 -48.17 17.25 2.73
N ILE A 507 -48.37 18.45 3.28
CA ILE A 507 -48.20 19.70 2.54
C ILE A 507 -47.10 20.51 3.21
N ASP A 508 -45.95 20.57 2.54
CA ASP A 508 -44.83 21.43 2.88
C ASP A 508 -44.48 22.24 1.62
N PRO A 509 -44.13 23.53 1.74
CA PRO A 509 -43.75 24.35 0.59
C PRO A 509 -42.60 23.75 -0.28
N GLN A 510 -41.70 23.00 0.32
CA GLN A 510 -40.57 22.40 -0.39
C GLN A 510 -40.74 20.90 -0.71
N HIS A 511 -41.52 20.16 0.11
CA HIS A 511 -41.62 18.71 0.00
C HIS A 511 -43.06 18.26 0.33
N SER A 512 -43.99 18.45 -0.62
CA SER A 512 -45.33 17.91 -0.48
C SER A 512 -45.40 16.47 -0.97
N LEU A 513 -46.09 15.61 -0.23
CA LEU A 513 -46.38 14.24 -0.66
C LEU A 513 -47.81 14.18 -1.19
N ILE A 514 -47.97 13.75 -2.46
CA ILE A 514 -49.28 13.50 -3.06
C ILE A 514 -49.52 12.00 -3.11
N ARG A 515 -50.59 11.54 -2.48
CA ARG A 515 -51.05 10.16 -2.52
C ARG A 515 -52.15 10.01 -3.55
N THR A 516 -51.95 9.05 -4.47
CA THR A 516 -52.94 8.68 -5.50
C THR A 516 -53.33 7.21 -5.29
N GLU A 517 -54.61 6.96 -5.08
CA GLU A 517 -55.18 5.64 -4.83
C GLU A 517 -56.04 5.22 -6.02
N VAL A 518 -55.85 4.00 -6.50
CA VAL A 518 -56.70 3.33 -7.52
C VAL A 518 -57.31 2.12 -6.84
N ARG A 519 -58.64 2.14 -6.68
CA ARG A 519 -59.39 1.09 -6.04
C ARG A 519 -60.26 0.40 -7.07
N ASP A 520 -60.20 -0.91 -7.18
CA ASP A 520 -61.03 -1.75 -8.02
C ASP A 520 -61.93 -2.67 -7.17
N GLN A 521 -62.93 -3.27 -7.85
CA GLN A 521 -63.82 -4.30 -7.30
C GLN A 521 -63.64 -5.62 -8.02
N GLY A 522 -62.44 -5.91 -8.48
CA GLY A 522 -62.09 -7.10 -9.23
C GLY A 522 -61.88 -8.35 -8.37
N SER A 523 -61.18 -9.32 -8.94
CA SER A 523 -60.91 -10.61 -8.27
C SER A 523 -60.10 -10.52 -7.00
N GLY A 524 -59.28 -9.43 -6.83
CA GLY A 524 -58.29 -9.33 -5.75
C GLY A 524 -57.26 -10.47 -5.78
N PHE A 525 -56.34 -10.47 -4.83
CA PHE A 525 -55.34 -11.49 -4.65
C PHE A 525 -54.93 -11.60 -3.16
N ASP A 526 -54.24 -12.69 -2.79
CA ASP A 526 -53.74 -12.89 -1.44
C ASP A 526 -52.49 -11.98 -1.19
N LEU A 527 -52.52 -11.22 -0.11
CA LEU A 527 -51.39 -10.34 0.24
C LEU A 527 -50.08 -11.11 0.47
N ASN A 528 -50.13 -12.39 0.80
CA ASN A 528 -48.92 -13.23 0.89
C ASN A 528 -48.21 -13.37 -0.46
N ASP A 529 -48.88 -13.18 -1.57
CA ASP A 529 -48.31 -13.19 -2.91
C ASP A 529 -47.73 -11.84 -3.34
N LEU A 530 -47.88 -10.79 -2.54
CA LEU A 530 -47.46 -9.42 -2.90
C LEU A 530 -45.96 -9.35 -3.22
N ASP A 531 -45.12 -9.92 -2.37
CA ASP A 531 -43.64 -9.92 -2.55
C ASP A 531 -43.25 -10.62 -3.87
N ARG A 532 -44.02 -11.61 -4.28
CA ARG A 532 -43.84 -12.30 -5.58
C ARG A 532 -44.27 -11.41 -6.72
N LEU A 533 -45.45 -10.77 -6.62
CA LEU A 533 -46.01 -9.90 -7.65
C LEU A 533 -45.22 -8.61 -7.90
N LEU A 534 -44.44 -8.18 -6.91
CA LEU A 534 -43.53 -7.04 -7.05
C LEU A 534 -42.18 -7.40 -7.68
N LYS A 535 -41.88 -8.72 -7.81
CA LYS A 535 -40.66 -9.17 -8.52
C LYS A 535 -40.84 -9.07 -10.03
N PRO A 536 -39.80 -8.70 -10.77
CA PRO A 536 -39.83 -8.64 -12.21
C PRO A 536 -40.17 -10.00 -12.81
N PHE A 537 -41.03 -10.01 -13.87
CA PHE A 537 -41.47 -11.19 -14.64
C PHE A 537 -42.34 -12.22 -13.87
N GLU A 538 -42.76 -11.93 -12.65
CA GLU A 538 -43.65 -12.83 -11.90
C GLU A 538 -45.12 -12.43 -12.03
N GLN A 539 -46.05 -13.44 -12.01
CA GLN A 539 -47.49 -13.29 -12.16
C GLN A 539 -48.23 -14.15 -11.12
N ALA A 540 -49.46 -13.76 -10.77
CA ALA A 540 -50.23 -14.39 -9.70
C ALA A 540 -50.58 -15.85 -9.96
N ASP A 541 -50.92 -16.26 -11.22
CA ASP A 541 -51.31 -17.62 -11.57
C ASP A 541 -51.00 -18.01 -13.03
N ASN A 542 -50.42 -19.20 -13.23
CA ASN A 542 -50.18 -19.78 -14.57
C ASN A 542 -51.47 -20.28 -15.26
N THR A 543 -52.60 -20.33 -14.56
CA THR A 543 -53.87 -20.88 -15.08
C THR A 543 -54.81 -19.83 -15.67
N SER A 544 -54.71 -18.57 -15.23
CA SER A 544 -55.53 -17.44 -15.75
C SER A 544 -54.90 -16.73 -16.96
N THR A 545 -53.66 -17.08 -17.34
CA THR A 545 -52.88 -16.47 -18.43
C THR A 545 -53.49 -16.61 -19.80
N ARG A 546 -54.43 -17.54 -20.00
CA ARG A 546 -55.15 -17.68 -21.31
C ARG A 546 -56.17 -16.58 -21.55
N ARG A 547 -56.63 -15.84 -20.55
CA ARG A 547 -57.62 -14.76 -20.73
C ARG A 547 -57.05 -13.34 -20.62
N HIS A 548 -55.94 -13.13 -19.87
CA HIS A 548 -55.45 -11.79 -19.62
C HIS A 548 -53.91 -11.76 -19.50
N GLY A 549 -53.17 -11.88 -20.61
CA GLY A 549 -51.71 -11.82 -20.66
C GLY A 549 -51.12 -10.50 -20.10
N GLY A 550 -49.89 -10.55 -19.58
CA GLY A 550 -49.16 -9.37 -19.10
C GLY A 550 -47.66 -9.67 -19.02
N THR A 551 -46.81 -8.64 -18.89
CA THR A 551 -45.34 -8.77 -18.84
C THR A 551 -44.80 -9.24 -17.48
N GLY A 552 -45.57 -9.06 -16.41
CA GLY A 552 -45.07 -9.19 -15.04
C GLY A 552 -44.07 -8.08 -14.63
N LEU A 553 -43.88 -7.05 -15.47
CA LEU A 553 -42.98 -5.93 -15.19
C LEU A 553 -43.69 -4.69 -14.63
N GLY A 554 -44.97 -4.52 -14.92
CA GLY A 554 -45.68 -3.28 -14.63
C GLY A 554 -45.63 -2.84 -13.18
N LEU A 555 -45.89 -3.74 -12.23
CA LEU A 555 -45.84 -3.39 -10.79
C LEU A 555 -44.40 -3.13 -10.31
N SER A 556 -43.41 -3.90 -10.77
CA SER A 556 -42.02 -3.68 -10.43
C SER A 556 -41.47 -2.35 -10.96
N VAL A 557 -41.90 -1.95 -12.16
CA VAL A 557 -41.59 -0.63 -12.74
C VAL A 557 -42.28 0.48 -11.91
N CYS A 558 -43.59 0.31 -11.56
CA CYS A 558 -44.27 1.28 -10.70
C CYS A 558 -43.58 1.50 -9.37
N THR A 559 -43.19 0.42 -8.68
CA THR A 559 -42.46 0.53 -7.38
C THR A 559 -41.19 1.33 -7.54
N ARG A 560 -40.36 1.05 -8.54
CA ARG A 560 -39.10 1.75 -8.80
C ARG A 560 -39.31 3.21 -9.21
N LEU A 561 -40.35 3.50 -10.02
CA LEU A 561 -40.69 4.87 -10.40
C LEU A 561 -41.18 5.68 -9.20
N CYS A 562 -41.97 5.10 -8.31
CA CYS A 562 -42.37 5.77 -7.06
C CYS A 562 -41.16 6.11 -6.21
N THR A 563 -40.24 5.15 -6.02
CA THR A 563 -39.00 5.39 -5.30
C THR A 563 -38.12 6.48 -5.96
N LEU A 564 -38.03 6.49 -7.29
CA LEU A 564 -37.33 7.53 -8.05
C LEU A 564 -37.94 8.93 -7.82
N MET A 565 -39.28 9.01 -7.68
CA MET A 565 -40.01 10.25 -7.38
C MET A 565 -40.10 10.56 -5.86
N GLY A 566 -39.29 9.88 -5.02
CA GLY A 566 -39.23 10.15 -3.57
C GLY A 566 -40.44 9.65 -2.77
N GLY A 567 -41.24 8.73 -3.34
CA GLY A 567 -42.40 8.12 -2.72
C GLY A 567 -42.35 6.59 -2.66
N GLU A 568 -43.50 5.96 -2.43
CA GLU A 568 -43.65 4.51 -2.36
C GLU A 568 -44.94 4.03 -2.97
N LEU A 569 -45.02 2.72 -3.31
CA LEU A 569 -46.22 2.03 -3.74
C LEU A 569 -46.70 1.13 -2.60
N THR A 570 -47.96 1.30 -2.18
CA THR A 570 -48.61 0.48 -1.16
C THR A 570 -49.82 -0.25 -1.77
N VAL A 571 -50.08 -1.47 -1.30
CA VAL A 571 -51.13 -2.32 -1.85
C VAL A 571 -51.93 -2.94 -0.70
N ASP A 572 -53.27 -2.92 -0.86
CA ASP A 572 -54.16 -3.67 0.01
C ASP A 572 -55.13 -4.48 -0.91
N SER A 573 -55.26 -5.78 -0.67
CA SER A 573 -56.07 -6.63 -1.52
C SER A 573 -56.57 -7.85 -0.76
N ALA A 574 -57.78 -8.32 -1.13
CA ALA A 574 -58.30 -9.58 -0.66
C ALA A 574 -59.06 -10.30 -1.76
N ILE A 575 -58.95 -11.60 -1.83
CA ILE A 575 -59.63 -12.42 -2.84
C ILE A 575 -61.13 -12.17 -2.81
N GLY A 576 -61.73 -11.82 -3.97
CA GLY A 576 -63.16 -11.54 -4.16
C GLY A 576 -63.64 -10.17 -3.62
N ARG A 577 -62.74 -9.30 -3.10
CA ARG A 577 -63.03 -7.96 -2.60
C ARG A 577 -62.39 -6.82 -3.40
N GLY A 578 -61.63 -7.16 -4.44
CA GLY A 578 -60.88 -6.22 -5.24
C GLY A 578 -59.55 -5.80 -4.60
N SER A 579 -58.89 -4.81 -5.18
CA SER A 579 -57.62 -4.31 -4.75
C SER A 579 -57.59 -2.79 -4.62
N VAL A 580 -56.70 -2.30 -3.77
CA VAL A 580 -56.38 -0.89 -3.59
C VAL A 580 -54.87 -0.73 -3.78
N PHE A 581 -54.48 -0.09 -4.87
CA PHE A 581 -53.12 0.31 -5.13
C PHE A 581 -53.00 1.80 -4.86
N ALA A 582 -52.12 2.18 -3.96
CA ALA A 582 -51.86 3.58 -3.66
C ALA A 582 -50.39 3.89 -3.82
N PHE A 583 -50.08 4.97 -4.49
CA PHE A 583 -48.69 5.44 -4.61
C PHE A 583 -48.55 6.86 -4.14
N THR A 584 -47.38 7.17 -3.58
CA THR A 584 -46.99 8.52 -3.18
C THR A 584 -45.90 9.04 -4.09
N VAL A 585 -45.91 10.34 -4.32
CA VAL A 585 -44.82 11.05 -5.01
C VAL A 585 -44.49 12.33 -4.27
N GLN A 586 -43.22 12.61 -4.20
CA GLN A 586 -42.71 13.87 -3.63
C GLN A 586 -42.69 14.93 -4.72
N VAL A 587 -43.32 16.09 -4.44
CA VAL A 587 -43.39 17.23 -5.35
C VAL A 587 -43.11 18.51 -4.60
N GLN A 588 -42.68 19.56 -5.29
CA GLN A 588 -42.59 20.91 -4.72
C GLN A 588 -43.86 21.69 -5.10
N THR A 589 -44.45 22.35 -4.14
CA THR A 589 -45.66 23.18 -4.37
C THR A 589 -45.24 24.50 -4.99
N VAL A 590 -45.85 24.83 -6.15
CA VAL A 590 -45.65 26.14 -6.79
C VAL A 590 -46.79 27.04 -6.35
N TYR A 591 -46.49 28.07 -5.55
CA TYR A 591 -47.49 29.07 -5.16
C TYR A 591 -47.74 30.01 -6.34
N GLU A 592 -48.96 30.03 -6.87
CA GLU A 592 -49.40 31.00 -7.90
C GLU A 592 -49.30 32.41 -7.34
N GLN A 593 -48.39 33.22 -7.87
CA GLN A 593 -48.62 34.65 -7.91
C GLN A 593 -49.68 34.90 -8.98
N PRO A 594 -50.74 35.69 -8.74
CA PRO A 594 -51.81 35.90 -9.69
C PRO A 594 -51.26 36.57 -10.97
N ARG A 595 -51.02 35.76 -11.99
CA ARG A 595 -50.79 36.27 -13.36
C ARG A 595 -52.14 36.53 -14.01
N SER A 596 -52.31 37.74 -14.46
CA SER A 596 -53.45 38.20 -15.25
C SER A 596 -53.82 37.27 -16.41
N SER A 597 -55.07 36.92 -16.44
CA SER A 597 -55.75 36.17 -17.52
C SER A 597 -55.52 36.84 -18.88
N GLY A 598 -54.69 36.21 -19.70
CA GLY A 598 -54.58 36.51 -21.13
C GLY A 598 -54.88 35.27 -21.94
N ASP A 599 -55.93 35.32 -22.67
CA ASP A 599 -56.40 34.53 -23.82
C ASP A 599 -56.30 33.00 -23.75
N LYS A 600 -57.42 32.38 -23.38
CA LYS A 600 -57.77 31.01 -23.84
C LYS A 600 -58.07 31.07 -25.34
N VAL A 601 -57.10 30.67 -26.16
CA VAL A 601 -57.37 30.29 -27.55
C VAL A 601 -58.10 28.96 -27.50
N SER A 602 -59.39 29.00 -27.83
CA SER A 602 -60.27 27.86 -28.11
C SER A 602 -59.67 27.08 -29.30
N ALA A 603 -59.14 25.88 -29.05
CA ALA A 603 -58.67 24.98 -30.10
C ALA A 603 -59.90 24.46 -30.86
N GLY A 604 -60.24 25.09 -32.00
CA GLY A 604 -61.04 24.49 -33.06
C GLY A 604 -60.31 23.30 -33.71
N PRO A 605 -60.96 22.50 -34.52
CA PRO A 605 -60.32 21.33 -35.13
C PRO A 605 -59.02 21.75 -35.86
N LEU A 606 -57.89 21.15 -35.44
CA LEU A 606 -56.59 21.40 -36.01
C LEU A 606 -56.58 21.14 -37.51
N SER A 607 -56.53 22.20 -38.34
CA SER A 607 -56.41 22.12 -39.78
C SER A 607 -55.12 22.83 -40.22
N LEU A 608 -54.25 22.10 -40.91
CA LEU A 608 -53.02 22.63 -41.49
C LEU A 608 -53.25 23.03 -42.97
N GLN A 609 -54.49 23.41 -43.33
CA GLN A 609 -54.91 23.70 -44.69
C GLN A 609 -54.02 24.78 -45.35
N GLY A 610 -53.32 24.39 -46.41
CA GLY A 610 -52.48 25.29 -47.19
C GLY A 610 -51.06 25.53 -46.65
N ARG A 611 -50.71 24.97 -45.44
CA ARG A 611 -49.37 25.08 -44.88
C ARG A 611 -48.38 24.23 -45.66
N LYS A 612 -47.20 24.77 -45.96
CA LYS A 612 -46.10 24.07 -46.64
C LYS A 612 -45.19 23.47 -45.60
N ILE A 613 -45.13 22.15 -45.52
CA ILE A 613 -44.33 21.41 -44.55
C ILE A 613 -43.26 20.61 -45.27
N LEU A 614 -41.99 20.80 -44.87
CA LEU A 614 -40.88 19.97 -45.32
C LEU A 614 -40.67 18.84 -44.31
N VAL A 615 -40.69 17.61 -44.79
CA VAL A 615 -40.40 16.40 -44.01
C VAL A 615 -39.06 15.85 -44.46
N VAL A 616 -38.15 15.71 -43.50
CA VAL A 616 -36.79 15.20 -43.71
C VAL A 616 -36.67 13.90 -42.93
N GLU A 617 -36.59 12.79 -43.61
CA GLU A 617 -36.60 11.46 -43.01
C GLU A 617 -35.94 10.51 -44.01
N ASP A 618 -34.97 9.68 -43.57
CA ASP A 618 -34.28 8.73 -44.47
C ASP A 618 -35.02 7.44 -44.75
N ASN A 619 -35.97 7.09 -43.87
CA ASN A 619 -36.74 5.87 -44.00
C ASN A 619 -38.01 6.11 -44.85
N HIS A 620 -38.06 5.53 -46.06
CA HIS A 620 -39.19 5.68 -46.98
C HIS A 620 -40.53 5.28 -46.37
N LEU A 621 -40.55 4.33 -45.41
CA LEU A 621 -41.79 3.93 -44.76
C LEU A 621 -42.31 5.01 -43.82
N ASN A 622 -41.42 5.59 -43.02
CA ASN A 622 -41.72 6.72 -42.13
C ASN A 622 -42.15 7.95 -42.93
N GLN A 623 -41.49 8.24 -44.05
CA GLN A 623 -41.89 9.30 -45.00
C GLN A 623 -43.36 9.12 -45.43
N HIS A 624 -43.76 7.89 -45.82
CA HIS A 624 -45.11 7.61 -46.25
C HIS A 624 -46.17 7.80 -45.16
N VAL A 625 -45.84 7.39 -43.93
CA VAL A 625 -46.73 7.55 -42.76
C VAL A 625 -46.93 9.01 -42.41
N ILE A 626 -45.80 9.77 -42.26
CA ILE A 626 -45.84 11.17 -41.92
C ILE A 626 -46.56 12.00 -43.01
N LYS A 627 -46.27 11.73 -44.29
CA LYS A 627 -46.90 12.37 -45.41
C LYS A 627 -48.41 12.11 -45.44
N ALA A 628 -48.85 10.88 -45.21
CA ALA A 628 -50.31 10.52 -45.19
C ALA A 628 -51.00 11.25 -44.03
N LEU A 629 -50.41 11.32 -42.83
CA LEU A 629 -50.96 12.03 -41.67
C LEU A 629 -51.13 13.53 -41.95
N LEU A 630 -50.09 14.16 -42.51
CA LEU A 630 -50.11 15.61 -42.82
C LEU A 630 -51.11 15.94 -43.96
N LEU A 631 -51.25 15.05 -44.97
CA LEU A 631 -52.24 15.21 -46.04
C LEU A 631 -53.66 15.11 -45.49
N ARG A 632 -53.94 14.27 -44.49
CA ARG A 632 -55.25 14.23 -43.80
C ARG A 632 -55.60 15.54 -43.13
N LEU A 633 -54.56 16.28 -42.63
CA LEU A 633 -54.70 17.60 -42.07
C LEU A 633 -54.73 18.71 -43.15
N LYS A 634 -54.75 18.37 -44.43
CA LYS A 634 -54.78 19.25 -45.60
C LYS A 634 -53.53 20.13 -45.77
N ALA A 635 -52.35 19.67 -45.31
CA ALA A 635 -51.06 20.34 -45.51
C ALA A 635 -50.47 20.05 -46.90
N ASN A 636 -49.67 20.96 -47.45
CA ASN A 636 -48.81 20.74 -48.60
C ASN A 636 -47.49 20.19 -48.17
N VAL A 637 -47.16 18.92 -48.51
CA VAL A 637 -46.02 18.21 -47.97
C VAL A 637 -44.94 17.98 -49.01
N THR A 638 -43.72 18.43 -48.76
CA THR A 638 -42.51 18.12 -49.51
C THR A 638 -41.69 17.16 -48.66
N VAL A 639 -41.15 16.07 -49.24
CA VAL A 639 -40.38 15.05 -48.55
C VAL A 639 -39.01 14.97 -49.18
N VAL A 640 -37.95 14.89 -48.34
CA VAL A 640 -36.53 14.71 -48.75
C VAL A 640 -35.86 13.68 -47.84
N ASP A 641 -34.80 13.03 -48.35
CA ASP A 641 -34.23 11.81 -47.76
C ASP A 641 -33.07 12.05 -46.78
N ASP A 642 -32.49 13.25 -46.76
CA ASP A 642 -31.34 13.58 -45.90
C ASP A 642 -31.26 15.06 -45.58
N GLY A 643 -30.37 15.42 -44.62
CA GLY A 643 -30.19 16.78 -44.19
C GLY A 643 -29.60 17.71 -45.27
N GLN A 644 -28.81 17.21 -46.23
CA GLN A 644 -28.25 18.00 -47.30
C GLN A 644 -29.36 18.42 -48.28
N GLN A 645 -30.25 17.49 -48.65
CA GLN A 645 -31.41 17.79 -49.49
C GLN A 645 -32.36 18.77 -48.80
N ALA A 646 -32.47 18.71 -47.46
CA ALA A 646 -33.27 19.66 -46.69
C ALA A 646 -32.73 21.09 -46.82
N VAL A 647 -31.41 21.26 -46.64
CA VAL A 647 -30.74 22.55 -46.80
C VAL A 647 -30.94 23.09 -48.21
N ASP A 648 -30.83 22.24 -49.22
CA ASP A 648 -30.98 22.64 -50.64
C ASP A 648 -32.44 22.98 -50.99
N ALA A 649 -33.40 22.24 -50.42
CA ALA A 649 -34.83 22.55 -50.58
C ALA A 649 -35.21 23.89 -49.95
N VAL A 650 -34.69 24.21 -48.76
CA VAL A 650 -34.93 25.50 -48.07
C VAL A 650 -34.26 26.67 -48.81
N LYS A 651 -33.08 26.44 -49.44
CA LYS A 651 -32.46 27.42 -50.30
C LYS A 651 -33.28 27.73 -51.57
N ALA A 652 -33.84 26.68 -52.14
CA ALA A 652 -34.64 26.80 -53.38
C ALA A 652 -36.02 27.44 -53.13
N ASP A 653 -36.68 27.09 -52.04
CA ASP A 653 -37.98 27.63 -51.62
C ASP A 653 -38.00 27.98 -50.15
N PRO A 654 -37.76 29.21 -49.72
CA PRO A 654 -37.77 29.63 -48.34
C PRO A 654 -39.19 29.83 -47.79
N SER A 655 -40.27 29.45 -48.49
CA SER A 655 -41.66 29.68 -48.13
C SER A 655 -42.27 28.53 -47.33
N PHE A 656 -41.47 27.62 -46.81
CA PHE A 656 -41.97 26.60 -45.88
C PHE A 656 -42.45 27.23 -44.59
N ASP A 657 -43.54 26.66 -43.99
CA ASP A 657 -44.10 27.07 -42.72
C ASP A 657 -43.49 26.29 -41.56
N LEU A 658 -43.06 25.06 -41.82
CA LEU A 658 -42.51 24.13 -40.79
C LEU A 658 -41.58 23.10 -41.44
N ILE A 659 -40.54 22.72 -40.77
CA ILE A 659 -39.69 21.59 -41.09
C ILE A 659 -39.81 20.53 -40.00
N LEU A 660 -40.12 19.29 -40.40
CA LEU A 660 -40.04 18.10 -39.56
C LEU A 660 -38.74 17.38 -39.91
N MET A 661 -37.78 17.32 -38.98
CA MET A 661 -36.41 16.91 -39.23
C MET A 661 -36.07 15.68 -38.39
N ASP A 662 -35.71 14.55 -39.00
CA ASP A 662 -35.13 13.44 -38.28
C ASP A 662 -33.69 13.82 -37.84
N VAL A 663 -33.32 13.42 -36.61
CA VAL A 663 -32.00 13.69 -36.01
C VAL A 663 -30.93 12.79 -36.62
N HIS A 664 -31.25 11.52 -36.91
CA HIS A 664 -30.29 10.50 -37.30
C HIS A 664 -30.44 10.09 -38.74
N MET A 665 -29.80 10.75 -39.65
CA MET A 665 -29.84 10.49 -41.08
C MET A 665 -28.46 10.34 -41.69
N PRO A 666 -28.30 9.55 -42.78
CA PRO A 666 -27.04 9.46 -43.51
C PRO A 666 -26.76 10.77 -44.26
N VAL A 667 -25.51 10.92 -44.77
CA VAL A 667 -25.01 12.07 -45.52
C VAL A 667 -24.84 13.32 -44.63
N MET A 668 -25.96 13.88 -44.13
CA MET A 668 -25.99 15.00 -43.16
C MET A 668 -27.09 14.73 -42.14
N ASN A 669 -26.71 14.68 -40.87
CA ASN A 669 -27.68 14.48 -39.78
C ASN A 669 -28.52 15.73 -39.55
N GLY A 670 -29.63 15.58 -38.79
CA GLY A 670 -30.61 16.65 -38.59
C GLY A 670 -30.03 17.85 -37.80
N ILE A 671 -29.06 17.63 -36.92
CA ILE A 671 -28.42 18.71 -36.16
C ILE A 671 -27.56 19.56 -37.09
N ASP A 672 -26.70 18.93 -37.90
CA ASP A 672 -25.84 19.66 -38.86
C ASP A 672 -26.69 20.38 -39.92
N ALA A 673 -27.77 19.76 -40.38
CA ALA A 673 -28.75 20.38 -41.30
C ALA A 673 -29.40 21.63 -40.66
N THR A 674 -29.81 21.52 -39.39
CA THR A 674 -30.39 22.63 -38.64
C THR A 674 -29.42 23.77 -38.50
N ILE A 675 -28.17 23.49 -38.16
CA ILE A 675 -27.09 24.52 -38.08
C ILE A 675 -26.92 25.18 -39.44
N ALA A 676 -26.86 24.42 -40.52
CA ALA A 676 -26.71 24.96 -41.89
C ALA A 676 -27.89 25.83 -42.29
N ILE A 677 -29.14 25.42 -42.00
CA ILE A 677 -30.35 26.21 -42.26
C ILE A 677 -30.35 27.51 -41.44
N ARG A 678 -29.93 27.48 -40.17
CA ARG A 678 -29.81 28.69 -39.32
C ARG A 678 -28.79 29.69 -39.81
N GLN A 679 -27.81 29.29 -40.63
CA GLN A 679 -26.82 30.15 -41.28
C GLN A 679 -27.27 30.74 -42.59
N LEU A 680 -28.46 30.35 -43.15
CA LEU A 680 -28.97 30.91 -44.36
C LEU A 680 -29.46 32.36 -44.16
N PRO A 681 -29.37 33.22 -45.20
CA PRO A 681 -29.85 34.60 -45.10
C PRO A 681 -31.41 34.70 -45.14
N GLY A 682 -31.95 35.67 -44.41
CA GLY A 682 -33.36 36.05 -44.50
C GLY A 682 -34.31 35.23 -43.66
N ALA A 683 -35.52 34.94 -44.19
CA ALA A 683 -36.60 34.21 -43.49
C ALA A 683 -36.25 32.72 -43.24
N ALA A 684 -35.43 32.11 -44.07
CA ALA A 684 -34.99 30.72 -43.98
C ALA A 684 -34.37 30.39 -42.63
N ALA A 685 -33.54 31.27 -42.05
CA ALA A 685 -32.93 31.07 -40.74
C ALA A 685 -33.89 31.03 -39.56
N LYS A 686 -35.13 31.53 -39.73
CA LYS A 686 -36.15 31.61 -38.68
C LYS A 686 -37.27 30.54 -38.83
N LEU A 687 -37.16 29.68 -39.82
CA LEU A 687 -38.17 28.65 -40.05
C LEU A 687 -38.32 27.76 -38.79
N PRO A 688 -39.54 27.45 -38.34
CA PRO A 688 -39.76 26.48 -37.27
C PRO A 688 -39.24 25.11 -37.72
N ILE A 689 -38.37 24.50 -36.92
CA ILE A 689 -37.85 23.15 -37.14
C ILE A 689 -38.22 22.33 -35.90
N VAL A 690 -38.90 21.24 -36.13
CA VAL A 690 -39.34 20.28 -35.11
C VAL A 690 -38.58 18.98 -35.35
N ALA A 691 -37.85 18.54 -34.32
CA ALA A 691 -37.13 17.28 -34.42
C ALA A 691 -38.08 16.09 -34.36
N LEU A 692 -37.90 15.15 -35.28
CA LEU A 692 -38.49 13.81 -35.24
C LEU A 692 -37.47 12.89 -34.63
N THR A 693 -37.62 12.55 -33.34
CA THR A 693 -36.69 11.62 -32.67
C THR A 693 -37.47 10.49 -32.02
N ALA A 694 -36.97 9.27 -32.17
CA ALA A 694 -37.47 8.10 -31.48
C ALA A 694 -36.97 8.02 -30.02
N CYS A 695 -36.03 8.88 -29.62
CA CYS A 695 -35.40 8.87 -28.30
C CYS A 695 -35.24 10.32 -27.81
N ALA A 696 -36.13 10.77 -26.93
CA ALA A 696 -35.96 12.04 -26.20
C ALA A 696 -34.98 11.81 -25.04
N LEU A 697 -33.68 11.68 -25.32
CA LEU A 697 -32.63 11.71 -24.30
C LEU A 697 -32.15 13.16 -24.11
N GLN A 698 -31.99 13.61 -22.87
CA GLN A 698 -31.52 14.94 -22.48
C GLN A 698 -30.18 15.39 -23.13
N GLU A 699 -29.44 14.50 -23.75
CA GLU A 699 -28.21 14.83 -24.46
C GLU A 699 -28.49 15.47 -25.83
N ASP A 700 -29.62 15.13 -26.48
CA ASP A 700 -30.01 15.68 -27.78
C ASP A 700 -30.68 17.06 -27.65
N GLU A 701 -31.23 17.41 -26.50
CA GLU A 701 -31.83 18.72 -26.23
C GLU A 701 -30.79 19.87 -26.02
N ARG A 702 -29.53 19.52 -25.75
CA ARG A 702 -28.42 20.48 -25.50
C ARG A 702 -27.49 20.69 -26.70
N ALA A 703 -27.62 19.90 -27.75
CA ALA A 703 -26.92 20.02 -29.00
C ALA A 703 -27.74 20.90 -30.01
#